data_5fcb86e62dbc1e9e5e8c20c4a5e92cc6
#
_entry.id   5fcb86e62dbc1e9e5e8c20c4a5e92cc6
#
_cell.length_a   1.000
_cell.length_b   1.000
_cell.length_c   1.000
_cell.angle_alpha   90.00
_cell.angle_beta   90.00
_cell.angle_gamma   90.00
#
_symmetry.space_group_name_H-M   'P 1'
#
loop_
_entity.id
_entity.type
_entity.pdbx_description
1 polymer ?
#
loop_
_entity_poly.entity_id
_entity_poly.type
_entity_poly.pdbx_seq_one_letter_code
_entity_poly.pdbx_strand_id
1 'polypeptide(L)'
;MIRRVTVLLLAVTLVLGGAACSAPDDGQSTADALAKALSAHTVGGLSFDAPSDEVQKELTELSAGIDPVWPAVTVSGVEVSGETARVSLNYSWQLPHVDKPWSYATGADMKRNGNSWTITWSPEMVEPKLAAGDRLDISTLYGQRASILSADGEAIVKDRPVRTVGINKEGLTPDAVKSSAEALASLLDIDVAAYQAKAEAYGPVAFVDAITLREEAFQGLDQMKLKSIEGVLSTEGTLPLAPTRIFASAILGTVHEATAEDIEKSEGKVVAGQIVGSGGLQASLDSQLAGTPGVTVLAVKSPENSSSTASPTNDAGTSPTAVPAASKVLFQATPVNGQDVKTTLVPRLQNAAEEALASVKTPSSIVVMRPSSGAILASANGPDSNGYNTAFLGQYAPGSTFKIATSLGLFRLGMTPESTVNCSAEYTADGKKFLNAPGYAAEATGEVPLTTAVAHSCNTAFVSQFEKLAQEQLADAAGALGIGMSNDLGLEAFTGVVPRDSAGTEHAASMIGQGKILVSPLAMTTLMSAVVKGSAVVPVLVEGRDGNVEAAAGAALTQKEAEGLRTLMRAVVTDGYLNNLADLPGAPAIGKTGTAEYGSDTPPRTHSWVIAAQGDIAVAVFVEDGDLGAITGGPLAKTILAAAAG
;
A
#
# COMPACT_ATOMS: atom_id res chain seq x y z
N MET A 1 7.75 -55.68 16.73
CA MET A 1 8.46 -56.79 17.39
C MET A 1 9.45 -56.21 18.39
N ILE A 2 9.23 -56.59 19.60
CA ILE A 2 9.83 -56.17 20.88
C ILE A 2 11.26 -56.74 21.01
N ARG A 3 12.21 -55.97 21.50
CA ARG A 3 13.27 -56.51 22.34
C ARG A 3 13.73 -55.46 23.35
N ARG A 4 13.26 -55.66 24.60
CA ARG A 4 13.82 -55.08 25.83
C ARG A 4 15.12 -55.80 26.14
N VAL A 5 16.17 -55.03 26.50
CA VAL A 5 17.37 -55.56 27.18
C VAL A 5 17.45 -54.85 28.52
N THR A 6 17.27 -55.64 29.57
CA THR A 6 17.42 -55.25 30.95
C THR A 6 18.89 -55.50 31.35
N VAL A 7 19.56 -54.50 31.87
CA VAL A 7 20.89 -54.64 32.48
C VAL A 7 20.80 -54.33 33.97
N LEU A 8 21.15 -55.31 34.75
CA LEU A 8 21.20 -55.32 36.21
C LEU A 8 22.40 -54.48 36.69
N LEU A 9 22.17 -53.53 37.58
CA LEU A 9 23.23 -52.79 38.29
C LEU A 9 23.48 -53.46 39.66
N LEU A 10 24.70 -53.89 39.84
CA LEU A 10 25.25 -54.33 41.13
C LEU A 10 25.73 -53.12 41.92
N ALA A 11 25.13 -52.84 43.08
CA ALA A 11 25.57 -51.79 43.99
C ALA A 11 26.74 -52.32 44.86
N VAL A 12 27.85 -51.62 44.77
CA VAL A 12 28.95 -51.74 45.77
C VAL A 12 29.02 -50.44 46.53
N THR A 13 28.56 -50.45 47.77
CA THR A 13 28.69 -49.35 48.72
C THR A 13 30.08 -49.41 49.34
N LEU A 14 30.96 -48.45 48.98
CA LEU A 14 32.18 -48.17 49.68
C LEU A 14 32.01 -46.88 50.47
N VAL A 15 31.88 -47.00 51.81
CA VAL A 15 31.91 -45.85 52.73
C VAL A 15 33.38 -45.49 52.98
N LEU A 16 33.86 -44.43 52.38
CA LEU A 16 35.10 -43.75 52.76
C LEU A 16 34.72 -42.34 53.25
N GLY A 17 34.75 -42.21 54.58
CA GLY A 17 34.72 -40.89 55.23
C GLY A 17 35.96 -40.09 54.83
N GLY A 18 35.83 -39.18 53.90
CA GLY A 18 36.81 -38.15 53.59
C GLY A 18 36.26 -36.82 54.08
N ALA A 19 37.00 -36.18 55.03
CA ALA A 19 36.78 -34.76 55.32
C ALA A 19 36.93 -34.00 54.01
N ALA A 20 35.81 -33.53 53.43
CA ALA A 20 35.84 -32.60 52.32
C ALA A 20 36.33 -31.26 52.85
N CYS A 21 37.61 -30.99 52.69
CA CYS A 21 38.06 -29.61 52.55
C CYS A 21 37.36 -29.06 51.38
N SER A 22 36.33 -28.21 51.56
CA SER A 22 35.76 -27.41 50.51
C SER A 22 36.90 -26.63 49.88
N ALA A 23 37.18 -26.89 48.61
CA ALA A 23 38.08 -26.02 47.84
C ALA A 23 37.58 -24.57 48.03
N PRO A 24 38.48 -23.62 48.21
CA PRO A 24 38.07 -22.22 48.33
C PRO A 24 37.22 -21.87 47.09
N ASP A 25 36.08 -21.24 47.33
CA ASP A 25 35.19 -20.77 46.25
C ASP A 25 36.04 -19.94 45.28
N ASP A 26 36.10 -20.37 44.01
CA ASP A 26 36.85 -19.73 42.93
C ASP A 26 36.15 -18.48 42.37
N GLY A 27 35.03 -18.09 42.94
CA GLY A 27 34.23 -16.95 42.51
C GLY A 27 33.32 -17.21 41.29
N GLN A 28 33.42 -18.40 40.68
CA GLN A 28 32.61 -18.71 39.46
C GLN A 28 31.11 -18.66 39.75
N SER A 29 30.68 -19.21 40.88
CA SER A 29 29.27 -19.20 41.30
C SER A 29 28.71 -17.79 41.45
N THR A 30 29.49 -16.87 42.06
CA THR A 30 29.08 -15.46 42.19
C THR A 30 29.11 -14.74 40.85
N ALA A 31 30.06 -15.02 39.97
CA ALA A 31 30.13 -14.46 38.63
C ALA A 31 28.92 -14.89 37.76
N ASP A 32 28.57 -16.19 37.80
CA ASP A 32 27.40 -16.70 37.05
C ASP A 32 26.09 -16.10 37.58
N ALA A 33 25.97 -15.94 38.90
CA ALA A 33 24.82 -15.27 39.50
C ALA A 33 24.73 -13.79 39.10
N LEU A 34 25.89 -13.08 39.01
CA LEU A 34 25.96 -11.70 38.54
C LEU A 34 25.50 -11.60 37.06
N ALA A 35 26.04 -12.44 36.18
CA ALA A 35 25.65 -12.43 34.76
C ALA A 35 24.16 -12.69 34.58
N LYS A 36 23.59 -13.64 35.33
CA LYS A 36 22.16 -13.92 35.34
C LYS A 36 21.35 -12.74 35.86
N ALA A 37 21.80 -12.09 36.94
CA ALA A 37 21.13 -10.93 37.53
C ALA A 37 21.10 -9.73 36.56
N LEU A 38 22.23 -9.46 35.88
CA LEU A 38 22.34 -8.43 34.87
C LEU A 38 21.45 -8.72 33.65
N SER A 39 21.39 -9.99 33.19
CA SER A 39 20.48 -10.39 32.11
C SER A 39 19.01 -10.29 32.50
N ALA A 40 18.69 -10.49 33.78
CA ALA A 40 17.31 -10.38 34.29
C ALA A 40 16.95 -8.95 34.77
N HIS A 41 17.89 -8.00 34.65
CA HIS A 41 17.74 -6.63 35.14
C HIS A 41 17.35 -6.53 36.62
N THR A 42 17.85 -7.47 37.43
CA THR A 42 17.58 -7.53 38.86
C THR A 42 18.79 -8.06 39.61
N VAL A 43 19.35 -7.27 40.51
CA VAL A 43 20.58 -7.58 41.28
C VAL A 43 20.30 -8.03 42.72
N GLY A 44 19.02 -8.20 43.06
CA GLY A 44 18.62 -8.66 44.38
C GLY A 44 19.22 -10.02 44.76
N GLY A 45 19.72 -10.15 45.99
CA GLY A 45 20.33 -11.37 46.50
C GLY A 45 21.82 -11.51 46.24
N LEU A 46 22.47 -10.55 45.56
CA LEU A 46 23.91 -10.43 45.41
C LEU A 46 24.49 -9.50 46.48
N SER A 47 25.76 -9.74 46.86
CA SER A 47 26.52 -8.89 47.79
C SER A 47 27.37 -7.89 47.01
N PHE A 48 27.08 -6.60 47.16
CA PHE A 48 27.84 -5.50 46.58
C PHE A 48 28.60 -4.72 47.68
N ASP A 49 29.55 -3.90 47.28
CA ASP A 49 30.24 -2.93 48.17
C ASP A 49 29.35 -1.71 48.50
N ALA A 50 28.18 -1.61 47.89
CA ALA A 50 27.08 -0.68 48.18
C ALA A 50 25.79 -1.47 48.54
N PRO A 51 24.78 -0.83 49.16
CA PRO A 51 23.48 -1.46 49.39
C PRO A 51 22.84 -1.96 48.07
N SER A 52 22.38 -3.21 48.06
CA SER A 52 21.83 -3.84 46.80
C SER A 52 20.62 -3.11 46.24
N ASP A 53 19.83 -2.41 47.06
CA ASP A 53 18.73 -1.59 46.65
C ASP A 53 19.16 -0.29 45.94
N GLU A 54 20.27 0.30 46.38
CA GLU A 54 20.90 1.45 45.69
C GLU A 54 21.47 1.01 44.32
N VAL A 55 22.18 -0.13 44.28
CA VAL A 55 22.69 -0.70 43.02
C VAL A 55 21.53 -1.01 42.04
N GLN A 56 20.45 -1.59 42.54
CA GLN A 56 19.24 -1.86 41.72
C GLN A 56 18.64 -0.57 41.18
N LYS A 57 18.55 0.47 41.99
CA LYS A 57 18.04 1.77 41.58
C LYS A 57 18.91 2.37 40.48
N GLU A 58 20.22 2.38 40.67
CA GLU A 58 21.18 2.92 39.69
C GLU A 58 21.14 2.14 38.37
N LEU A 59 21.07 0.79 38.41
CA LEU A 59 20.91 -0.04 37.23
C LEU A 59 19.60 0.29 36.45
N THR A 60 18.50 0.52 37.19
CA THR A 60 17.22 0.87 36.60
C THR A 60 17.26 2.26 35.94
N GLU A 61 17.86 3.26 36.62
CA GLU A 61 18.02 4.61 36.08
C GLU A 61 18.93 4.65 34.86
N LEU A 62 20.04 3.86 34.93
CA LEU A 62 21.01 3.73 33.84
C LEU A 62 20.38 3.16 32.57
N SER A 63 19.42 2.27 32.69
CA SER A 63 18.82 1.56 31.55
C SER A 63 17.43 2.08 31.14
N ALA A 64 16.88 3.05 31.83
CA ALA A 64 15.51 3.55 31.61
C ALA A 64 15.24 4.05 30.18
N GLY A 65 16.24 4.56 29.47
CA GLY A 65 16.08 5.05 28.10
C GLY A 65 16.23 3.99 27.00
N ILE A 66 16.55 2.74 27.39
CA ILE A 66 16.65 1.60 26.47
C ILE A 66 15.62 0.50 26.75
N ASP A 67 14.84 0.62 27.84
CA ASP A 67 13.75 -0.28 28.20
C ASP A 67 12.71 -0.38 27.05
N PRO A 68 12.20 -1.58 26.71
CA PRO A 68 12.36 -2.89 27.33
C PRO A 68 13.47 -3.77 26.73
N VAL A 69 14.50 -3.21 26.12
CA VAL A 69 15.58 -3.98 25.49
C VAL A 69 16.61 -4.34 26.55
N TRP A 70 16.84 -5.66 26.76
CA TRP A 70 17.79 -6.17 27.74
C TRP A 70 18.86 -7.03 27.09
N PRO A 71 20.13 -7.00 27.58
CA PRO A 71 21.22 -7.81 27.06
C PRO A 71 21.14 -9.24 27.57
N ALA A 72 21.65 -10.17 26.80
CA ALA A 72 22.13 -11.42 27.32
C ALA A 72 23.55 -11.22 27.83
N VAL A 73 23.82 -11.57 29.10
CA VAL A 73 25.12 -11.46 29.73
C VAL A 73 25.64 -12.84 30.09
N THR A 74 26.87 -13.13 29.74
CA THR A 74 27.55 -14.41 30.04
C THR A 74 28.94 -14.18 30.63
N VAL A 75 29.39 -15.09 31.50
CA VAL A 75 30.75 -15.08 32.02
C VAL A 75 31.68 -15.72 30.99
N SER A 76 32.78 -15.08 30.65
CA SER A 76 33.84 -15.64 29.80
C SER A 76 35.09 -16.05 30.56
N GLY A 77 35.24 -15.62 31.80
CA GLY A 77 36.36 -16.02 32.67
C GLY A 77 36.26 -15.38 34.04
N VAL A 78 36.91 -16.04 35.03
CA VAL A 78 37.13 -15.53 36.39
C VAL A 78 38.58 -15.72 36.72
N GLU A 79 39.31 -14.64 37.00
CA GLU A 79 40.70 -14.65 37.37
C GLU A 79 40.82 -14.28 38.84
N VAL A 80 41.24 -15.25 39.68
CA VAL A 80 41.41 -15.07 41.13
C VAL A 80 42.86 -14.76 41.46
N SER A 81 43.08 -13.68 42.19
CA SER A 81 44.41 -13.28 42.70
C SER A 81 44.33 -12.94 44.20
N GLY A 82 44.62 -13.95 45.04
CA GLY A 82 44.54 -13.81 46.51
C GLY A 82 43.09 -13.56 46.98
N GLU A 83 42.82 -12.39 47.53
CA GLU A 83 41.51 -11.99 48.04
C GLU A 83 40.69 -11.17 47.02
N THR A 84 41.16 -11.04 45.82
CA THR A 84 40.44 -10.35 44.72
C THR A 84 40.19 -11.29 43.56
N ALA A 85 39.13 -11.04 42.81
CA ALA A 85 38.87 -11.72 41.55
C ALA A 85 38.36 -10.71 40.53
N ARG A 86 38.72 -10.93 39.27
CA ARG A 86 38.19 -10.19 38.13
C ARG A 86 37.37 -11.12 37.27
N VAL A 87 36.10 -10.72 37.03
CA VAL A 87 35.17 -11.43 36.18
C VAL A 87 35.16 -10.77 34.81
N SER A 88 35.25 -11.54 33.74
CA SER A 88 35.05 -11.09 32.38
C SER A 88 33.61 -11.41 31.94
N LEU A 89 32.86 -10.39 31.56
CA LEU A 89 31.47 -10.47 31.15
C LEU A 89 31.34 -10.15 29.66
N ASN A 90 30.57 -10.95 28.92
CA ASN A 90 30.21 -10.68 27.54
C ASN A 90 28.76 -10.27 27.50
N TYR A 91 28.49 -9.11 26.89
CA TYR A 91 27.16 -8.56 26.63
C TYR A 91 26.77 -8.79 25.20
N SER A 92 25.49 -9.07 24.99
CA SER A 92 24.88 -9.19 23.66
C SER A 92 23.47 -8.59 23.69
N TRP A 93 23.29 -7.45 23.02
CA TRP A 93 22.03 -6.73 22.93
C TRP A 93 21.38 -6.97 21.58
N GLN A 94 20.19 -7.54 21.55
CA GLN A 94 19.39 -7.62 20.34
C GLN A 94 18.59 -6.32 20.22
N LEU A 95 19.16 -5.35 19.49
CA LEU A 95 18.51 -4.06 19.25
C LEU A 95 17.42 -4.18 18.18
N PRO A 96 16.36 -3.34 18.21
CA PRO A 96 15.36 -3.27 17.16
C PRO A 96 16.02 -2.96 15.80
N HIS A 97 15.51 -3.56 14.73
CA HIS A 97 15.95 -3.31 13.34
C HIS A 97 17.44 -3.57 13.04
N VAL A 98 18.13 -4.33 13.89
CA VAL A 98 19.55 -4.67 13.73
C VAL A 98 19.70 -6.19 13.65
N ASP A 99 20.21 -6.69 12.53
CA ASP A 99 20.39 -8.13 12.31
C ASP A 99 21.47 -8.73 13.20
N LYS A 100 22.55 -7.97 13.46
CA LYS A 100 23.66 -8.42 14.29
C LYS A 100 23.57 -7.77 15.67
N PRO A 101 23.60 -8.55 16.75
CA PRO A 101 23.56 -8.01 18.09
C PRO A 101 24.74 -7.06 18.36
N TRP A 102 24.48 -5.99 19.10
CA TRP A 102 25.54 -5.17 19.67
C TRP A 102 26.22 -5.94 20.80
N SER A 103 27.49 -6.33 20.61
CA SER A 103 28.22 -7.18 21.54
C SER A 103 29.55 -6.58 21.91
N TYR A 104 29.89 -6.70 23.17
CA TYR A 104 31.18 -6.24 23.75
C TYR A 104 31.47 -6.99 25.05
N ALA A 105 32.69 -6.83 25.55
CA ALA A 105 33.13 -7.38 26.84
C ALA A 105 33.31 -6.26 27.85
N THR A 106 32.97 -6.57 29.12
CA THR A 106 33.23 -5.73 30.29
C THR A 106 33.91 -6.53 31.38
N GLY A 107 34.18 -5.92 32.53
CA GLY A 107 34.72 -6.59 33.70
C GLY A 107 34.01 -6.16 34.97
N ALA A 108 33.94 -7.08 35.93
CA ALA A 108 33.53 -6.82 37.30
C ALA A 108 34.61 -7.24 38.25
N ASP A 109 34.92 -6.39 39.22
CA ASP A 109 35.86 -6.71 40.28
C ASP A 109 35.12 -7.26 41.50
N MET A 110 35.66 -8.30 42.12
CA MET A 110 35.12 -8.91 43.31
C MET A 110 36.20 -9.00 44.40
N LYS A 111 35.80 -8.85 45.65
CA LYS A 111 36.65 -8.97 46.81
C LYS A 111 36.15 -10.07 47.73
N ARG A 112 37.05 -10.92 48.21
CA ARG A 112 36.73 -12.02 49.13
C ARG A 112 36.29 -11.47 50.48
N ASN A 113 35.18 -11.96 50.99
CA ASN A 113 34.68 -11.66 52.33
C ASN A 113 34.33 -12.98 53.03
N GLY A 114 35.30 -13.53 53.76
CA GLY A 114 35.15 -14.86 54.35
C GLY A 114 35.02 -15.95 53.28
N ASN A 115 33.85 -16.61 53.25
CA ASN A 115 33.54 -17.69 52.30
C ASN A 115 32.68 -17.22 51.10
N SER A 116 32.44 -15.91 50.97
CA SER A 116 31.67 -15.29 49.91
C SER A 116 32.47 -14.22 49.19
N TRP A 117 31.93 -13.74 48.04
CA TRP A 117 32.51 -12.65 47.29
C TRP A 117 31.58 -11.43 47.31
N THR A 118 32.17 -10.25 47.49
CA THR A 118 31.50 -8.95 47.40
C THR A 118 31.87 -8.31 46.06
N ILE A 119 30.90 -7.91 45.27
CA ILE A 119 31.05 -7.32 43.93
C ILE A 119 31.22 -5.81 44.09
N THR A 120 32.21 -5.23 43.41
CA THR A 120 32.36 -3.78 43.31
C THR A 120 31.50 -3.27 42.17
N TRP A 121 30.48 -2.45 42.51
CA TRP A 121 29.59 -1.90 41.52
C TRP A 121 30.19 -0.69 40.83
N SER A 122 30.06 -0.65 39.47
CA SER A 122 30.29 0.57 38.69
C SER A 122 29.49 0.51 37.36
N PRO A 123 29.12 1.66 36.79
CA PRO A 123 28.42 1.72 35.47
C PRO A 123 29.23 1.07 34.33
N GLU A 124 30.58 1.11 34.42
CA GLU A 124 31.46 0.49 33.42
C GLU A 124 31.31 -1.04 33.36
N MET A 125 30.75 -1.65 34.43
CA MET A 125 30.39 -3.07 34.43
C MET A 125 29.30 -3.35 33.37
N VAL A 126 28.39 -2.41 33.12
CA VAL A 126 27.34 -2.54 32.13
C VAL A 126 27.84 -2.15 30.74
N GLU A 127 28.52 -0.99 30.60
CA GLU A 127 29.15 -0.57 29.33
C GLU A 127 30.41 0.25 29.62
N PRO A 128 31.56 -0.09 29.00
CA PRO A 128 32.89 0.45 29.40
C PRO A 128 33.02 1.98 29.30
N LYS A 129 32.19 2.65 28.54
CA LYS A 129 32.25 4.12 28.36
C LYS A 129 31.27 4.88 29.25
N LEU A 130 30.44 4.19 30.06
CA LEU A 130 29.55 4.85 31.00
C LEU A 130 30.33 5.42 32.19
N ALA A 131 29.83 6.52 32.71
CA ALA A 131 30.30 7.14 33.94
C ALA A 131 29.13 7.34 34.91
N ALA A 132 29.43 7.60 36.17
CA ALA A 132 28.40 7.88 37.18
C ALA A 132 27.44 9.01 36.70
N GLY A 133 26.14 8.76 36.78
CA GLY A 133 25.08 9.66 36.33
C GLY A 133 24.88 9.67 34.80
N ASP A 134 25.49 8.76 34.05
CA ASP A 134 25.12 8.49 32.68
C ASP A 134 23.94 7.49 32.62
N ARG A 135 23.10 7.59 31.62
CA ARG A 135 22.08 6.61 31.27
C ARG A 135 22.22 6.19 29.82
N LEU A 136 21.80 4.97 29.52
CA LEU A 136 21.64 4.49 28.15
C LEU A 136 20.38 5.09 27.56
N ASP A 137 20.46 5.50 26.32
CA ASP A 137 19.32 5.97 25.54
C ASP A 137 19.39 5.39 24.13
N ILE A 138 18.23 5.17 23.50
CA ILE A 138 18.15 4.62 22.16
C ILE A 138 17.41 5.60 21.25
N SER A 139 18.00 5.89 20.12
CA SER A 139 17.43 6.74 19.09
C SER A 139 17.31 5.98 17.78
N THR A 140 16.13 6.01 17.17
CA THR A 140 15.91 5.44 15.85
C THR A 140 16.34 6.44 14.79
N LEU A 141 17.08 5.96 13.79
CA LEU A 141 17.45 6.71 12.60
C LEU A 141 16.61 6.22 11.44
N TYR A 142 15.93 7.13 10.73
CA TYR A 142 15.15 6.75 9.56
C TYR A 142 15.98 6.87 8.29
N GLY A 143 15.86 5.88 7.41
CA GLY A 143 16.32 6.00 6.04
C GLY A 143 15.46 7.01 5.26
N GLN A 144 16.00 7.53 4.19
CA GLN A 144 15.21 8.36 3.28
C GLN A 144 14.19 7.47 2.58
N ARG A 145 12.91 7.88 2.61
CA ARG A 145 11.85 7.22 1.85
C ARG A 145 12.08 7.46 0.36
N ALA A 146 11.98 6.39 -0.42
CA ALA A 146 12.24 6.43 -1.85
C ALA A 146 11.06 7.03 -2.63
N SER A 147 11.32 7.38 -3.88
CA SER A 147 10.35 7.96 -4.80
C SER A 147 9.55 6.90 -5.55
N ILE A 148 8.34 7.28 -6.00
CA ILE A 148 7.64 6.56 -7.06
C ILE A 148 7.87 7.35 -8.35
N LEU A 149 8.37 6.64 -9.38
CA LEU A 149 8.76 7.22 -10.66
C LEU A 149 7.69 6.94 -11.73
N SER A 150 7.57 7.84 -12.68
CA SER A 150 6.80 7.68 -13.92
C SER A 150 7.53 6.77 -14.93
N ALA A 151 6.90 6.52 -16.08
CA ALA A 151 7.46 5.69 -17.15
C ALA A 151 8.79 6.22 -17.71
N ASP A 152 8.99 7.53 -17.71
CA ASP A 152 10.22 8.21 -18.16
C ASP A 152 11.27 8.38 -17.06
N GLY A 153 10.97 7.91 -15.82
CA GLY A 153 11.88 7.95 -14.69
C GLY A 153 11.84 9.25 -13.89
N GLU A 154 10.92 10.17 -14.17
CA GLU A 154 10.70 11.34 -13.33
C GLU A 154 9.97 11.00 -12.04
N ALA A 155 10.36 11.60 -10.92
CA ALA A 155 9.74 11.35 -9.63
C ALA A 155 8.34 11.99 -9.55
N ILE A 156 7.30 11.17 -9.66
CA ILE A 156 5.89 11.57 -9.49
C ILE A 156 5.50 11.65 -8.02
N VAL A 157 6.03 10.77 -7.17
CA VAL A 157 5.94 10.92 -5.71
C VAL A 157 7.34 11.18 -5.19
N LYS A 158 7.52 12.29 -4.51
CA LYS A 158 8.78 12.74 -3.89
C LYS A 158 8.50 13.67 -2.74
N ASP A 159 9.49 13.94 -1.93
CA ASP A 159 9.40 14.93 -0.86
C ASP A 159 8.96 16.29 -1.40
N ARG A 160 7.86 16.80 -0.87
CA ARG A 160 7.30 18.11 -1.17
C ARG A 160 7.05 18.88 0.12
N PRO A 161 7.23 20.22 0.10
CA PRO A 161 7.02 21.03 1.29
C PRO A 161 5.57 20.96 1.76
N VAL A 162 5.43 20.85 3.09
CA VAL A 162 4.16 20.85 3.80
C VAL A 162 4.23 21.76 5.02
N ARG A 163 3.07 22.15 5.53
CA ARG A 163 2.90 22.89 6.79
C ARG A 163 1.97 22.10 7.71
N THR A 164 2.48 21.69 8.85
CA THR A 164 1.64 21.17 9.93
C THR A 164 1.16 22.33 10.77
N VAL A 165 -0.14 22.54 10.81
CA VAL A 165 -0.79 23.63 11.55
C VAL A 165 -1.46 23.06 12.79
N GLY A 166 -1.30 23.72 13.92
CA GLY A 166 -1.86 23.27 15.19
C GLY A 166 -1.83 24.37 16.25
N ILE A 167 -2.12 23.98 17.49
CA ILE A 167 -2.09 24.86 18.67
C ILE A 167 -0.96 24.45 19.60
N ASN A 168 -0.04 25.35 19.89
CA ASN A 168 0.88 25.23 21.01
C ASN A 168 0.15 25.69 22.28
N LYS A 169 -0.02 24.77 23.23
CA LYS A 169 -0.76 25.01 24.48
C LYS A 169 0.05 25.77 25.53
N GLU A 170 1.35 25.92 25.33
CA GLU A 170 2.22 26.59 26.31
C GLU A 170 1.76 28.02 26.60
N GLY A 171 1.47 28.28 27.86
CA GLY A 171 0.99 29.58 28.32
C GLY A 171 -0.50 29.86 28.14
N LEU A 172 -1.26 28.94 27.51
CA LEU A 172 -2.71 29.10 27.33
C LEU A 172 -3.50 28.55 28.53
N THR A 173 -4.61 29.23 28.82
CA THR A 173 -5.62 28.71 29.75
C THR A 173 -6.47 27.63 29.07
N PRO A 174 -7.12 26.71 29.82
CA PRO A 174 -8.02 25.71 29.22
C PRO A 174 -9.11 26.31 28.33
N ASP A 175 -9.70 27.46 28.74
CA ASP A 175 -10.73 28.16 27.95
C ASP A 175 -10.13 28.75 26.66
N ALA A 176 -8.91 29.29 26.70
CA ALA A 176 -8.20 29.77 25.53
C ALA A 176 -7.87 28.61 24.55
N VAL A 177 -7.41 27.44 25.04
CA VAL A 177 -7.18 26.25 24.22
C VAL A 177 -8.47 25.85 23.50
N LYS A 178 -9.60 25.79 24.20
CA LYS A 178 -10.89 25.42 23.63
C LYS A 178 -11.35 26.39 22.54
N SER A 179 -11.30 27.70 22.80
CA SER A 179 -11.70 28.73 21.82
C SER A 179 -10.77 28.77 20.61
N SER A 180 -9.47 28.61 20.82
CA SER A 180 -8.49 28.54 19.74
C SER A 180 -8.66 27.30 18.89
N ALA A 181 -8.96 26.13 19.50
CA ALA A 181 -9.24 24.89 18.77
C ALA A 181 -10.49 25.02 17.90
N GLU A 182 -11.56 25.64 18.41
CA GLU A 182 -12.78 25.93 17.64
C GLU A 182 -12.51 26.86 16.46
N ALA A 183 -11.79 27.95 16.69
CA ALA A 183 -11.48 28.92 15.66
C ALA A 183 -10.58 28.32 14.57
N LEU A 184 -9.56 27.54 14.96
CA LEU A 184 -8.65 26.89 14.03
C LEU A 184 -9.35 25.80 13.21
N ALA A 185 -10.13 24.92 13.86
CA ALA A 185 -10.87 23.87 13.17
C ALA A 185 -11.86 24.45 12.15
N SER A 186 -12.56 25.54 12.51
CA SER A 186 -13.47 26.25 11.60
C SER A 186 -12.74 26.89 10.42
N LEU A 187 -11.54 27.44 10.62
CA LEU A 187 -10.73 28.02 9.55
C LEU A 187 -10.20 26.95 8.59
N LEU A 188 -9.88 25.77 9.12
CA LEU A 188 -9.30 24.66 8.36
C LEU A 188 -10.36 23.72 7.76
N ASP A 189 -11.65 23.96 8.02
CA ASP A 189 -12.78 23.11 7.61
C ASP A 189 -12.63 21.65 8.05
N ILE A 190 -12.24 21.47 9.34
CA ILE A 190 -12.14 20.15 9.99
C ILE A 190 -13.16 20.03 11.12
N ASP A 191 -13.38 18.80 11.61
CA ASP A 191 -14.33 18.53 12.69
C ASP A 191 -13.92 19.26 13.98
N VAL A 192 -14.71 20.27 14.34
CA VAL A 192 -14.49 21.13 15.50
C VAL A 192 -14.51 20.33 16.80
N ALA A 193 -15.50 19.45 16.98
CA ALA A 193 -15.66 18.71 18.24
C ALA A 193 -14.52 17.69 18.42
N ALA A 194 -14.13 17.00 17.35
CA ALA A 194 -13.02 16.06 17.39
C ALA A 194 -11.69 16.77 17.69
N TYR A 195 -11.43 17.93 17.08
CA TYR A 195 -10.19 18.66 17.33
C TYR A 195 -10.14 19.30 18.72
N GLN A 196 -11.25 19.83 19.22
CA GLN A 196 -11.34 20.30 20.61
C GLN A 196 -11.05 19.19 21.62
N ALA A 197 -11.68 18.02 21.46
CA ALA A 197 -11.44 16.86 22.31
C ALA A 197 -9.97 16.40 22.28
N LYS A 198 -9.34 16.41 21.09
CA LYS A 198 -7.91 16.13 20.93
C LYS A 198 -7.07 17.15 21.69
N ALA A 199 -7.36 18.44 21.55
CA ALA A 199 -6.62 19.51 22.20
C ALA A 199 -6.75 19.45 23.73
N GLU A 200 -7.91 19.10 24.26
CA GLU A 200 -8.13 18.93 25.70
C GLU A 200 -7.35 17.74 26.28
N ALA A 201 -7.24 16.63 25.53
CA ALA A 201 -6.58 15.40 25.97
C ALA A 201 -5.05 15.53 26.10
N TYR A 202 -4.43 16.45 25.36
CA TYR A 202 -2.98 16.64 25.37
C TYR A 202 -2.51 17.45 26.57
N GLY A 203 -1.24 17.26 26.98
CA GLY A 203 -0.61 17.96 28.10
C GLY A 203 -0.57 19.49 27.95
N PRO A 204 -0.32 20.23 29.05
CA PRO A 204 -0.48 21.70 29.06
C PRO A 204 0.56 22.49 28.26
N VAL A 205 1.67 21.85 27.86
CA VAL A 205 2.73 22.47 27.04
C VAL A 205 2.88 21.81 25.67
N ALA A 206 1.93 20.96 25.28
CA ALA A 206 2.01 20.21 24.03
C ALA A 206 1.65 21.10 22.81
N PHE A 207 2.31 20.83 21.69
CA PHE A 207 1.80 21.20 20.38
C PHE A 207 0.77 20.14 19.94
N VAL A 208 -0.43 20.58 19.60
CA VAL A 208 -1.52 19.72 19.13
C VAL A 208 -1.76 20.02 17.66
N ASP A 209 -1.28 19.14 16.79
CA ASP A 209 -1.48 19.25 15.36
C ASP A 209 -2.97 19.13 14.98
N ALA A 210 -3.42 20.00 14.08
CA ALA A 210 -4.77 19.97 13.50
C ALA A 210 -4.77 19.27 12.15
N ILE A 211 -3.91 19.72 11.24
CA ILE A 211 -3.81 19.19 9.88
C ILE A 211 -2.43 19.50 9.28
N THR A 212 -1.97 18.62 8.41
CA THR A 212 -0.80 18.89 7.55
C THR A 212 -1.27 19.23 6.13
N LEU A 213 -0.92 20.43 5.67
CA LEU A 213 -1.30 20.99 4.37
C LEU A 213 -0.10 21.04 3.43
N ARG A 214 -0.35 20.90 2.13
CA ARG A 214 0.63 21.28 1.10
C ARG A 214 0.90 22.79 1.22
N GLU A 215 2.10 23.23 0.87
CA GLU A 215 2.49 24.62 0.97
C GLU A 215 1.51 25.56 0.23
N GLU A 216 1.07 25.19 -0.98
CA GLU A 216 0.11 26.01 -1.76
C GLU A 216 -1.24 26.13 -1.04
N ALA A 217 -1.73 25.04 -0.42
CA ALA A 217 -2.97 25.04 0.33
C ALA A 217 -2.86 25.90 1.61
N PHE A 218 -1.72 25.81 2.30
CA PHE A 218 -1.44 26.65 3.46
C PHE A 218 -1.39 28.15 3.09
N GLN A 219 -0.74 28.50 1.99
CA GLN A 219 -0.69 29.88 1.50
C GLN A 219 -2.06 30.40 1.07
N GLY A 220 -2.97 29.52 0.65
CA GLY A 220 -4.36 29.84 0.31
C GLY A 220 -5.27 30.14 1.49
N LEU A 221 -4.85 29.84 2.74
CA LEU A 221 -5.63 30.16 3.95
C LEU A 221 -5.66 31.68 4.19
N ASP A 222 -6.70 32.14 4.89
CA ASP A 222 -6.75 33.51 5.42
C ASP A 222 -5.66 33.69 6.51
N GLN A 223 -4.50 34.15 6.08
CA GLN A 223 -3.32 34.31 6.95
C GLN A 223 -3.54 35.34 8.07
N MET A 224 -4.48 36.30 7.91
CA MET A 224 -4.80 37.24 9.00
C MET A 224 -5.62 36.57 10.07
N LYS A 225 -6.62 35.80 9.69
CA LYS A 225 -7.40 35.00 10.64
C LYS A 225 -6.53 33.95 11.35
N LEU A 226 -5.70 33.24 10.58
CA LEU A 226 -4.80 32.24 11.16
C LEU A 226 -3.92 32.86 12.26
N LYS A 227 -3.25 33.98 11.98
CA LYS A 227 -2.39 34.66 12.96
C LYS A 227 -3.14 35.28 14.13
N SER A 228 -4.45 35.50 14.03
CA SER A 228 -5.26 36.04 15.10
C SER A 228 -5.69 34.99 16.13
N ILE A 229 -5.52 33.72 15.86
CA ILE A 229 -5.83 32.62 16.77
C ILE A 229 -4.70 32.47 17.78
N GLU A 230 -5.05 32.56 19.07
CA GLU A 230 -4.07 32.48 20.16
C GLU A 230 -3.42 31.08 20.21
N GLY A 231 -2.10 31.03 20.35
CA GLY A 231 -1.33 29.78 20.37
C GLY A 231 -1.22 29.04 19.05
N VAL A 232 -1.74 29.60 17.93
CA VAL A 232 -1.56 28.95 16.64
C VAL A 232 -0.08 28.89 16.26
N LEU A 233 0.35 27.72 15.82
CA LEU A 233 1.71 27.47 15.34
C LEU A 233 1.64 26.68 14.03
N SER A 234 2.53 26.99 13.10
CA SER A 234 2.75 26.16 11.92
C SER A 234 4.22 25.77 11.80
N THR A 235 4.47 24.48 11.62
CA THR A 235 5.82 23.95 11.42
C THR A 235 6.03 23.56 9.97
N GLU A 236 7.23 23.82 9.46
CA GLU A 236 7.65 23.41 8.12
C GLU A 236 8.06 21.94 8.15
N GLY A 237 7.75 21.22 7.06
CA GLY A 237 8.16 19.83 6.89
C GLY A 237 8.12 19.41 5.43
N THR A 238 8.42 18.15 5.17
CA THR A 238 8.26 17.53 3.85
C THR A 238 7.51 16.21 4.00
N LEU A 239 6.71 15.87 2.99
CA LEU A 239 6.09 14.55 2.86
C LEU A 239 6.25 14.03 1.43
N PRO A 240 6.39 12.71 1.25
CA PRO A 240 6.39 12.10 -0.08
C PRO A 240 4.99 12.17 -0.69
N LEU A 241 4.76 13.14 -1.55
CA LEU A 241 3.47 13.47 -2.12
C LEU A 241 3.50 13.42 -3.66
N ALA A 242 2.36 13.03 -4.26
CA ALA A 242 2.08 13.16 -5.69
C ALA A 242 2.02 14.64 -6.13
N PRO A 243 2.03 14.98 -7.44
CA PRO A 243 1.98 16.37 -7.91
C PRO A 243 0.77 17.16 -7.38
N THR A 244 -0.41 16.54 -7.41
CA THR A 244 -1.64 17.09 -6.84
C THR A 244 -2.32 16.08 -5.92
N ARG A 245 -3.33 16.50 -5.18
CA ARG A 245 -4.08 15.59 -4.29
C ARG A 245 -4.84 14.50 -5.06
N ILE A 246 -5.27 14.79 -6.28
CA ILE A 246 -6.07 13.87 -7.10
C ILE A 246 -5.20 12.99 -7.99
N PHE A 247 -3.96 13.41 -8.31
CA PHE A 247 -3.10 12.73 -9.28
C PHE A 247 -2.90 11.25 -8.93
N ALA A 248 -3.50 10.38 -9.73
CA ALA A 248 -3.46 8.91 -9.59
C ALA A 248 -3.70 8.43 -8.14
N SER A 249 -4.53 9.15 -7.36
CA SER A 249 -4.63 8.99 -5.90
C SER A 249 -4.97 7.57 -5.47
N ALA A 250 -5.87 6.88 -6.17
CA ALA A 250 -6.26 5.50 -5.88
C ALA A 250 -5.15 4.47 -6.24
N ILE A 251 -4.23 4.85 -7.13
CA ILE A 251 -3.08 4.03 -7.53
C ILE A 251 -1.88 4.28 -6.60
N LEU A 252 -1.54 5.55 -6.39
CA LEU A 252 -0.35 5.92 -5.61
C LEU A 252 -0.59 5.76 -4.11
N GLY A 253 -1.79 6.08 -3.62
CA GLY A 253 -2.07 6.17 -2.20
C GLY A 253 -1.50 7.44 -1.58
N THR A 254 -1.43 7.44 -0.26
CA THR A 254 -0.92 8.54 0.56
C THR A 254 0.08 8.04 1.60
N VAL A 255 0.61 8.93 2.40
CA VAL A 255 1.45 8.61 3.55
C VAL A 255 0.95 9.35 4.78
N HIS A 256 1.28 8.81 5.95
CA HIS A 256 1.06 9.46 7.25
C HIS A 256 2.16 9.05 8.23
N GLU A 257 2.27 9.75 9.33
CA GLU A 257 3.13 9.32 10.44
C GLU A 257 2.50 8.12 11.14
N ALA A 258 3.32 7.13 11.49
CA ALA A 258 2.88 5.87 12.08
C ALA A 258 2.04 6.09 13.34
N THR A 259 0.85 5.56 13.33
CA THR A 259 -0.06 5.52 14.47
C THR A 259 0.26 4.36 15.40
N ALA A 260 -0.30 4.37 16.61
CA ALA A 260 -0.18 3.23 17.53
C ALA A 260 -0.70 1.92 16.92
N GLU A 261 -1.73 2.01 16.07
CA GLU A 261 -2.30 0.86 15.34
C GLU A 261 -1.33 0.31 14.28
N ASP A 262 -0.63 1.19 13.56
CA ASP A 262 0.38 0.77 12.59
C ASP A 262 1.55 0.06 13.26
N ILE A 263 2.00 0.58 14.39
CA ILE A 263 3.07 -0.02 15.21
C ILE A 263 2.66 -1.40 15.70
N GLU A 264 1.45 -1.54 16.26
CA GLU A 264 0.93 -2.82 16.75
C GLU A 264 0.81 -3.85 15.61
N LYS A 265 0.19 -3.47 14.49
CA LYS A 265 -0.01 -4.36 13.33
C LYS A 265 1.29 -4.79 12.67
N SER A 266 2.33 -3.97 12.76
CA SER A 266 3.63 -4.27 12.15
C SER A 266 4.47 -5.25 12.95
N GLU A 267 4.02 -5.68 14.14
CA GLU A 267 4.80 -6.53 15.06
C GLU A 267 6.17 -5.92 15.39
N GLY A 268 6.23 -4.60 15.54
CA GLY A 268 7.45 -3.86 15.88
C GLY A 268 8.38 -3.54 14.69
N LYS A 269 7.95 -3.76 13.45
CA LYS A 269 8.71 -3.35 12.25
C LYS A 269 8.59 -1.88 11.97
N VAL A 270 7.45 -1.28 12.32
CA VAL A 270 7.19 0.15 12.24
C VAL A 270 7.36 0.75 13.63
N VAL A 271 7.92 1.95 13.70
CA VAL A 271 8.17 2.66 14.96
C VAL A 271 7.56 4.07 14.92
N ALA A 272 7.34 4.65 16.10
CA ALA A 272 6.79 6.01 16.23
C ALA A 272 7.67 7.03 15.49
N GLY A 273 7.03 7.97 14.77
CA GLY A 273 7.70 8.98 13.94
C GLY A 273 8.09 8.51 12.53
N GLN A 274 7.91 7.23 12.22
CA GLN A 274 8.13 6.72 10.86
C GLN A 274 7.00 7.13 9.94
N ILE A 275 7.32 7.51 8.70
CA ILE A 275 6.32 7.76 7.65
C ILE A 275 5.97 6.44 6.98
N VAL A 276 4.69 6.06 7.04
CA VAL A 276 4.13 4.83 6.48
C VAL A 276 3.14 5.10 5.37
N GLY A 277 3.01 4.14 4.44
CA GLY A 277 2.08 4.23 3.32
C GLY A 277 0.65 3.89 3.72
N SER A 278 -0.33 4.61 3.15
CA SER A 278 -1.75 4.38 3.32
C SER A 278 -2.44 4.25 1.95
N GLY A 279 -2.92 3.04 1.67
CA GLY A 279 -3.54 2.72 0.37
C GLY A 279 -2.56 2.74 -0.81
N GLY A 280 -3.02 2.26 -1.95
CA GLY A 280 -2.27 2.29 -3.19
C GLY A 280 -0.88 1.65 -3.12
N LEU A 281 0.01 2.07 -4.01
CA LEU A 281 1.41 1.61 -4.05
C LEU A 281 2.21 2.03 -2.82
N GLN A 282 1.85 3.15 -2.18
CA GLN A 282 2.49 3.60 -0.95
C GLN A 282 2.36 2.56 0.17
N ALA A 283 1.19 1.94 0.32
CA ALA A 283 0.95 0.90 1.32
C ALA A 283 1.47 -0.47 0.86
N SER A 284 1.15 -0.88 -0.37
CA SER A 284 1.49 -2.24 -0.86
C SER A 284 3.00 -2.46 -1.01
N LEU A 285 3.77 -1.39 -1.25
CA LEU A 285 5.22 -1.39 -1.41
C LEU A 285 5.95 -0.64 -0.29
N ASP A 286 5.29 -0.45 0.85
CA ASP A 286 5.81 0.36 1.96
C ASP A 286 7.19 -0.11 2.43
N SER A 287 7.39 -1.41 2.59
CA SER A 287 8.69 -1.98 3.01
C SER A 287 9.84 -1.68 2.03
N GLN A 288 9.54 -1.60 0.73
CA GLN A 288 10.53 -1.21 -0.29
C GLN A 288 10.80 0.29 -0.26
N LEU A 289 9.73 1.10 -0.15
CA LEU A 289 9.79 2.57 -0.19
C LEU A 289 10.38 3.16 1.09
N ALA A 290 10.03 2.63 2.27
CA ALA A 290 10.48 3.17 3.56
C ALA A 290 11.95 2.83 3.87
N GLY A 291 12.47 1.74 3.32
CA GLY A 291 13.78 1.20 3.71
C GLY A 291 13.74 0.57 5.11
N THR A 292 14.92 0.46 5.72
CA THR A 292 15.05 -0.13 7.06
C THR A 292 15.60 0.92 8.03
N PRO A 293 14.96 1.13 9.19
CA PRO A 293 15.50 2.02 10.22
C PRO A 293 16.86 1.55 10.73
N GLY A 294 17.68 2.50 11.13
CA GLY A 294 18.88 2.28 11.91
C GLY A 294 18.67 2.64 13.38
N VAL A 295 19.67 2.39 14.20
CA VAL A 295 19.63 2.64 15.64
C VAL A 295 20.92 3.29 16.11
N THR A 296 20.83 4.24 17.01
CA THR A 296 21.97 4.76 17.77
C THR A 296 21.73 4.53 19.25
N VAL A 297 22.69 3.91 19.94
CA VAL A 297 22.70 3.83 21.40
C VAL A 297 23.65 4.91 21.93
N LEU A 298 23.15 5.69 22.85
CA LEU A 298 23.84 6.85 23.43
C LEU A 298 24.04 6.66 24.94
N ALA A 299 25.15 7.18 25.44
CA ALA A 299 25.26 7.55 26.85
C ALA A 299 24.93 9.04 27.01
N VAL A 300 23.87 9.34 27.76
CA VAL A 300 23.40 10.71 28.03
C VAL A 300 23.45 10.98 29.52
N LYS A 301 23.63 12.25 29.93
CA LYS A 301 23.54 12.62 31.35
C LYS A 301 22.09 12.56 31.84
N SER A 302 21.87 11.97 33.01
CA SER A 302 20.58 11.97 33.69
C SER A 302 20.10 13.40 33.94
N PRO A 303 18.78 13.70 33.80
CA PRO A 303 18.23 15.05 33.94
C PRO A 303 18.52 15.72 35.30
N GLU A 304 18.67 14.95 36.37
CA GLU A 304 18.99 15.47 37.72
C GLU A 304 20.37 16.13 37.81
N ASN A 305 21.27 15.85 36.85
CA ASN A 305 22.63 16.40 36.80
C ASN A 305 22.87 17.40 35.67
N SER A 306 21.85 17.70 34.86
CA SER A 306 21.95 18.68 33.79
C SER A 306 21.37 20.03 34.21
N SER A 307 22.22 21.01 34.44
CA SER A 307 21.82 22.41 34.69
C SER A 307 21.40 23.17 33.42
N SER A 308 20.89 22.51 32.39
CA SER A 308 20.40 23.13 31.17
C SER A 308 18.92 22.81 30.95
N THR A 309 18.09 23.84 31.09
CA THR A 309 16.71 23.91 30.63
C THR A 309 16.64 23.82 29.10
N ALA A 310 16.74 22.63 28.54
CA ALA A 310 16.35 22.36 27.17
C ALA A 310 15.14 21.43 27.23
N SER A 311 13.94 21.99 27.06
CA SER A 311 12.72 21.22 26.79
C SER A 311 12.95 20.34 25.57
N PRO A 312 12.46 19.08 25.55
CA PRO A 312 12.44 18.29 24.33
C PRO A 312 11.47 18.97 23.34
N THR A 313 11.99 19.66 22.37
CA THR A 313 11.24 20.03 21.17
C THR A 313 11.04 18.76 20.38
N ASN A 314 9.81 18.23 20.39
CA ASN A 314 9.35 17.30 19.39
C ASN A 314 9.27 18.05 18.05
N ASP A 315 10.38 18.14 17.36
CA ASP A 315 10.45 18.62 15.99
C ASP A 315 10.03 17.47 15.07
N ALA A 316 8.73 17.32 14.86
CA ALA A 316 8.18 16.43 13.86
C ALA A 316 8.44 17.04 12.48
N GLY A 317 9.49 16.57 11.86
CA GLY A 317 9.78 16.84 10.45
C GLY A 317 11.05 17.66 10.21
N THR A 318 12.19 17.02 10.29
CA THR A 318 13.36 17.22 9.42
C THR A 318 14.59 16.55 10.02
N SER A 319 15.27 15.72 9.24
CA SER A 319 16.66 15.24 9.39
C SER A 319 16.98 14.38 10.63
N PRO A 320 17.97 13.51 10.54
CA PRO A 320 18.37 12.60 11.61
C PRO A 320 18.58 13.39 12.89
N THR A 321 17.89 13.01 13.93
CA THR A 321 17.88 13.63 15.27
C THR A 321 19.30 14.02 15.66
N ALA A 322 19.54 15.31 15.82
CA ALA A 322 20.85 15.81 16.25
C ALA A 322 21.19 15.17 17.59
N VAL A 323 22.27 14.39 17.63
CA VAL A 323 22.81 13.81 18.85
C VAL A 323 23.03 14.95 19.85
N PRO A 324 22.44 14.92 21.07
CA PRO A 324 22.62 15.99 22.04
C PRO A 324 24.11 16.25 22.28
N ALA A 325 24.54 17.50 22.32
CA ALA A 325 25.95 17.90 22.36
C ALA A 325 26.78 17.32 23.54
N ALA A 326 26.11 16.78 24.56
CA ALA A 326 26.72 16.16 25.74
C ALA A 326 26.62 14.62 25.75
N SER A 327 26.23 13.97 24.64
CA SER A 327 26.08 12.52 24.56
C SER A 327 27.26 11.83 23.88
N LYS A 328 27.55 10.59 24.29
CA LYS A 328 28.55 9.73 23.64
C LYS A 328 27.84 8.64 22.86
N VAL A 329 28.20 8.44 21.59
CA VAL A 329 27.74 7.32 20.79
C VAL A 329 28.46 6.04 21.25
N LEU A 330 27.68 5.05 21.68
CA LEU A 330 28.18 3.74 22.13
C LEU A 330 28.10 2.73 20.98
N PHE A 331 26.99 2.75 20.23
CA PHE A 331 26.75 1.90 19.08
C PHE A 331 25.93 2.66 18.03
N GLN A 332 26.14 2.33 16.76
CA GLN A 332 25.33 2.85 15.66
C GLN A 332 25.18 1.80 14.56
N ALA A 333 23.93 1.52 14.19
CA ALA A 333 23.56 0.83 12.97
C ALA A 333 22.99 1.86 11.99
N THR A 334 23.58 1.95 10.81
CA THR A 334 23.17 2.91 9.78
C THR A 334 21.83 2.50 9.18
N PRO A 335 20.88 3.42 8.98
CA PRO A 335 19.64 3.12 8.26
C PRO A 335 19.92 2.78 6.79
N VAL A 336 19.05 1.98 6.21
CA VAL A 336 19.08 1.69 4.78
C VAL A 336 17.97 2.49 4.12
N ASN A 337 18.31 3.30 3.11
CA ASN A 337 17.32 4.06 2.35
C ASN A 337 16.39 3.14 1.57
N GLY A 338 15.17 3.59 1.33
CA GLY A 338 14.22 2.93 0.45
C GLY A 338 14.74 2.82 -0.99
N GLN A 339 14.06 2.00 -1.78
CA GLN A 339 14.35 1.81 -3.20
C GLN A 339 13.22 2.37 -4.04
N ASP A 340 13.56 3.14 -5.06
CA ASP A 340 12.59 3.73 -5.98
C ASP A 340 11.74 2.66 -6.66
N VAL A 341 10.47 3.00 -6.86
CA VAL A 341 9.49 2.18 -7.57
C VAL A 341 9.17 2.84 -8.89
N LYS A 342 9.54 2.21 -9.99
CA LYS A 342 9.25 2.72 -11.32
C LYS A 342 7.90 2.18 -11.81
N THR A 343 6.99 3.09 -12.16
CA THR A 343 5.69 2.78 -12.73
C THR A 343 5.68 2.99 -14.24
N THR A 344 4.64 2.50 -14.89
CA THR A 344 4.37 2.73 -16.31
C THR A 344 3.51 3.98 -16.58
N LEU A 345 3.16 4.73 -15.51
CA LEU A 345 2.30 5.92 -15.62
C LEU A 345 2.98 7.03 -16.41
N VAL A 346 2.20 7.65 -17.31
CA VAL A 346 2.61 8.81 -18.10
C VAL A 346 1.86 10.04 -17.55
N PRO A 347 2.53 10.98 -16.87
CA PRO A 347 1.86 12.08 -16.16
C PRO A 347 0.92 12.90 -17.04
N ARG A 348 1.28 13.15 -18.30
CA ARG A 348 0.45 13.88 -19.25
C ARG A 348 -0.88 13.18 -19.51
N LEU A 349 -0.87 11.86 -19.70
CA LEU A 349 -2.09 11.09 -19.94
C LEU A 349 -2.92 10.95 -18.67
N GLN A 350 -2.26 10.83 -17.51
CA GLN A 350 -2.94 10.79 -16.21
C GLN A 350 -3.71 12.10 -15.97
N ASN A 351 -3.06 13.24 -16.15
CA ASN A 351 -3.69 14.55 -15.99
C ASN A 351 -4.87 14.73 -16.98
N ALA A 352 -4.70 14.35 -18.25
CA ALA A 352 -5.76 14.41 -19.23
C ALA A 352 -6.97 13.54 -18.86
N ALA A 353 -6.75 12.36 -18.29
CA ALA A 353 -7.82 11.47 -17.85
C ALA A 353 -8.56 12.03 -16.62
N GLU A 354 -7.86 12.61 -15.67
CA GLU A 354 -8.45 13.25 -14.48
C GLU A 354 -9.25 14.49 -14.88
N GLU A 355 -8.70 15.34 -15.76
CA GLU A 355 -9.38 16.53 -16.25
C GLU A 355 -10.66 16.16 -17.03
N ALA A 356 -10.60 15.13 -17.87
CA ALA A 356 -11.78 14.65 -18.59
C ALA A 356 -12.90 14.20 -17.66
N LEU A 357 -12.58 13.61 -16.51
CA LEU A 357 -13.55 13.14 -15.52
C LEU A 357 -13.98 14.22 -14.50
N ALA A 358 -13.32 15.36 -14.43
CA ALA A 358 -13.51 16.35 -13.36
C ALA A 358 -14.95 16.87 -13.22
N SER A 359 -15.72 16.87 -14.30
CA SER A 359 -17.11 17.33 -14.31
C SER A 359 -18.15 16.20 -14.24
N VAL A 360 -17.74 14.94 -14.23
CA VAL A 360 -18.65 13.78 -14.18
C VAL A 360 -19.17 13.61 -12.75
N LYS A 361 -20.50 13.62 -12.59
CA LYS A 361 -21.23 13.66 -11.31
C LYS A 361 -21.67 12.29 -10.80
N THR A 362 -20.95 11.25 -11.16
CA THR A 362 -21.21 9.86 -10.73
C THR A 362 -19.89 9.10 -10.71
N PRO A 363 -19.77 7.96 -10.02
CA PRO A 363 -18.59 7.13 -10.08
C PRO A 363 -18.20 6.84 -11.53
N SER A 364 -16.95 7.07 -11.86
CA SER A 364 -16.47 6.97 -13.23
C SER A 364 -14.97 6.68 -13.27
N SER A 365 -14.50 6.17 -14.39
CA SER A 365 -13.08 5.94 -14.58
C SER A 365 -12.62 5.92 -16.03
N ILE A 366 -11.35 6.19 -16.23
CA ILE A 366 -10.64 6.03 -17.50
C ILE A 366 -9.36 5.24 -17.22
N VAL A 367 -9.15 4.16 -17.97
CA VAL A 367 -7.89 3.41 -17.98
C VAL A 367 -7.29 3.47 -19.38
N VAL A 368 -6.01 3.80 -19.45
CA VAL A 368 -5.25 3.88 -20.71
C VAL A 368 -4.09 2.88 -20.65
N MET A 369 -3.95 2.08 -21.70
CA MET A 369 -2.92 1.03 -21.78
C MET A 369 -2.20 1.07 -23.13
N ARG A 370 -0.93 0.65 -23.13
CA ARG A 370 -0.16 0.39 -24.34
C ARG A 370 -0.26 -1.09 -24.70
N PRO A 371 -1.02 -1.46 -25.75
CA PRO A 371 -1.25 -2.84 -26.14
C PRO A 371 0.02 -3.66 -26.37
N SER A 372 1.04 -3.10 -26.97
CA SER A 372 2.29 -3.82 -27.30
C SER A 372 3.00 -4.36 -26.07
N SER A 373 2.98 -3.62 -24.94
CA SER A 373 3.72 -3.95 -23.71
C SER A 373 2.81 -4.30 -22.52
N GLY A 374 1.51 -3.98 -22.54
CA GLY A 374 0.61 -4.07 -21.39
C GLY A 374 0.77 -2.93 -20.38
N ALA A 375 1.64 -1.95 -20.64
CA ALA A 375 1.89 -0.83 -19.73
C ALA A 375 0.62 0.00 -19.50
N ILE A 376 0.21 0.16 -18.24
CA ILE A 376 -0.88 1.05 -17.81
C ILE A 376 -0.32 2.48 -17.80
N LEU A 377 -0.72 3.29 -18.78
CA LEU A 377 -0.20 4.64 -18.95
C LEU A 377 -0.94 5.67 -18.11
N ALA A 378 -2.21 5.43 -17.81
CA ALA A 378 -3.02 6.24 -16.91
C ALA A 378 -4.15 5.40 -16.31
N SER A 379 -4.54 5.76 -15.09
CA SER A 379 -5.72 5.21 -14.41
C SER A 379 -6.32 6.30 -13.54
N ALA A 380 -7.42 6.88 -14.00
CA ALA A 380 -8.13 7.96 -13.33
C ALA A 380 -9.50 7.50 -12.86
N ASN A 381 -9.91 7.98 -11.69
CA ASN A 381 -11.27 7.84 -11.15
C ASN A 381 -11.91 9.22 -11.03
N GLY A 382 -13.18 9.34 -11.37
CA GLY A 382 -13.93 10.59 -11.23
C GLY A 382 -14.14 10.97 -9.75
N PRO A 383 -14.43 12.26 -9.48
CA PRO A 383 -14.55 12.78 -8.11
C PRO A 383 -15.57 12.02 -7.26
N ASP A 384 -16.72 11.66 -7.86
CA ASP A 384 -17.80 10.97 -7.16
C ASP A 384 -17.53 9.48 -6.90
N SER A 385 -16.35 8.95 -7.29
CA SER A 385 -15.87 7.65 -6.84
C SER A 385 -15.46 7.65 -5.34
N ASN A 386 -15.37 8.83 -4.71
CA ASN A 386 -15.15 9.02 -3.27
C ASN A 386 -13.94 8.20 -2.73
N GLY A 387 -12.85 8.17 -3.49
CA GLY A 387 -11.63 7.44 -3.15
C GLY A 387 -11.65 5.94 -3.48
N TYR A 388 -12.80 5.39 -3.90
CA TYR A 388 -12.86 4.01 -4.37
C TYR A 388 -12.13 3.86 -5.71
N ASN A 389 -11.32 2.83 -5.85
CA ASN A 389 -10.60 2.55 -7.09
C ASN A 389 -11.51 1.89 -8.13
N THR A 390 -12.45 2.66 -8.69
CA THR A 390 -13.41 2.23 -9.71
C THR A 390 -12.71 1.59 -10.91
N ALA A 391 -11.56 2.12 -11.30
CA ALA A 391 -10.77 1.63 -12.44
C ALA A 391 -10.30 0.18 -12.27
N PHE A 392 -9.85 -0.20 -11.06
CA PHE A 392 -9.26 -1.51 -10.80
C PHE A 392 -10.20 -2.47 -10.07
N LEU A 393 -11.04 -1.96 -9.16
CA LEU A 393 -11.86 -2.78 -8.28
C LEU A 393 -13.35 -2.78 -8.65
N GLY A 394 -13.76 -1.92 -9.58
CA GLY A 394 -15.13 -1.85 -10.05
C GLY A 394 -15.62 -3.20 -10.60
N GLN A 395 -16.88 -3.55 -10.30
CA GLN A 395 -17.53 -4.79 -10.71
C GLN A 395 -18.85 -4.45 -11.38
N TYR A 396 -18.81 -4.26 -12.68
CA TYR A 396 -19.95 -3.76 -13.44
C TYR A 396 -20.27 -4.65 -14.63
N ALA A 397 -21.54 -4.70 -15.02
CA ALA A 397 -21.95 -5.36 -16.26
C ALA A 397 -21.37 -4.60 -17.46
N PRO A 398 -20.65 -5.26 -18.39
CA PRO A 398 -20.01 -4.60 -19.54
C PRO A 398 -21.00 -4.17 -20.63
N GLY A 399 -22.22 -4.70 -20.61
CA GLY A 399 -23.18 -4.49 -21.66
C GLY A 399 -22.60 -4.81 -23.05
N SER A 400 -23.01 -4.06 -24.05
CA SER A 400 -22.65 -4.32 -25.46
C SER A 400 -21.16 -4.27 -25.79
N THR A 401 -20.27 -3.80 -24.89
CA THR A 401 -18.82 -3.92 -25.13
C THR A 401 -18.39 -5.38 -25.12
N PHE A 402 -19.09 -6.24 -24.38
CA PHE A 402 -18.82 -7.67 -24.31
C PHE A 402 -19.13 -8.44 -25.62
N LYS A 403 -19.92 -7.85 -26.54
CA LYS A 403 -20.18 -8.43 -27.86
C LYS A 403 -18.90 -8.70 -28.66
N ILE A 404 -17.77 -8.08 -28.29
CA ILE A 404 -16.46 -8.38 -28.88
C ILE A 404 -16.00 -9.77 -28.44
N ALA A 405 -16.15 -10.15 -27.17
CA ALA A 405 -15.87 -11.50 -26.71
C ALA A 405 -16.86 -12.52 -27.33
N THR A 406 -18.14 -12.17 -27.42
CA THR A 406 -19.16 -12.99 -28.08
C THR A 406 -18.81 -13.21 -29.55
N SER A 407 -18.37 -12.16 -30.28
CA SER A 407 -17.94 -12.27 -31.67
C SER A 407 -16.76 -13.21 -31.85
N LEU A 408 -15.79 -13.18 -30.92
CA LEU A 408 -14.68 -14.17 -30.92
C LEU A 408 -15.22 -15.60 -30.79
N GLY A 409 -16.16 -15.83 -29.86
CA GLY A 409 -16.82 -17.13 -29.72
C GLY A 409 -17.51 -17.57 -31.01
N LEU A 410 -18.21 -16.67 -31.69
CA LEU A 410 -18.86 -16.93 -32.97
C LEU A 410 -17.85 -17.21 -34.10
N PHE A 411 -16.71 -16.51 -34.14
CA PHE A 411 -15.63 -16.81 -35.09
C PHE A 411 -15.08 -18.23 -34.90
N ARG A 412 -14.97 -18.71 -33.68
CA ARG A 412 -14.54 -20.08 -33.34
C ARG A 412 -15.56 -21.15 -33.78
N LEU A 413 -16.83 -20.74 -33.97
CA LEU A 413 -17.87 -21.56 -34.60
C LEU A 413 -17.90 -21.42 -36.14
N GLY A 414 -16.92 -20.75 -36.76
CA GLY A 414 -16.77 -20.63 -38.22
C GLY A 414 -17.45 -19.39 -38.81
N MET A 415 -18.01 -18.47 -38.01
CA MET A 415 -18.51 -17.21 -38.55
C MET A 415 -17.37 -16.26 -38.93
N THR A 416 -17.71 -15.29 -39.78
CA THR A 416 -16.77 -14.23 -40.22
C THR A 416 -17.49 -12.87 -40.09
N PRO A 417 -16.81 -11.73 -40.26
CA PRO A 417 -17.43 -10.42 -40.26
C PRO A 417 -18.58 -10.26 -41.28
N GLU A 418 -18.49 -11.00 -42.37
CA GLU A 418 -19.50 -10.99 -43.48
C GLU A 418 -20.65 -11.96 -43.25
N SER A 419 -20.57 -12.84 -42.25
CA SER A 419 -21.62 -13.82 -41.94
C SER A 419 -22.93 -13.12 -41.64
N THR A 420 -24.01 -13.60 -42.28
CA THR A 420 -25.36 -13.06 -42.10
C THR A 420 -25.93 -13.46 -40.74
N VAL A 421 -26.50 -12.48 -40.03
CA VAL A 421 -27.23 -12.63 -38.76
C VAL A 421 -28.57 -11.88 -38.88
N ASN A 422 -29.59 -12.35 -38.16
CA ASN A 422 -30.88 -11.70 -38.16
C ASN A 422 -30.98 -10.68 -36.98
N CYS A 423 -31.02 -9.41 -37.31
CA CYS A 423 -31.32 -8.31 -36.38
C CYS A 423 -32.83 -8.01 -36.35
N SER A 424 -33.62 -8.91 -35.76
CA SER A 424 -35.07 -8.72 -35.59
C SER A 424 -35.36 -7.63 -34.56
N ALA A 425 -36.59 -7.06 -34.62
CA ALA A 425 -37.03 -6.05 -33.65
C ALA A 425 -37.04 -6.60 -32.22
N GLU A 426 -37.39 -7.88 -32.07
CA GLU A 426 -37.37 -8.61 -30.78
C GLU A 426 -36.96 -10.07 -30.98
N TYR A 427 -36.44 -10.69 -29.91
CA TYR A 427 -36.15 -12.11 -29.85
C TYR A 427 -36.51 -12.66 -28.49
N THR A 428 -37.16 -13.81 -28.44
CA THR A 428 -37.52 -14.48 -27.17
C THR A 428 -36.59 -15.66 -26.93
N ALA A 429 -35.80 -15.60 -25.85
CA ALA A 429 -34.96 -16.69 -25.40
C ALA A 429 -35.47 -17.18 -24.06
N ASP A 430 -35.75 -18.48 -23.94
CA ASP A 430 -36.20 -19.14 -22.72
C ASP A 430 -37.31 -18.35 -21.98
N GLY A 431 -38.33 -17.90 -22.74
CA GLY A 431 -39.48 -17.15 -22.22
C GLY A 431 -39.25 -15.65 -21.94
N LYS A 432 -38.05 -15.15 -22.00
CA LYS A 432 -37.73 -13.71 -21.85
C LYS A 432 -37.61 -13.05 -23.21
N LYS A 433 -38.26 -11.90 -23.36
CA LYS A 433 -38.15 -11.06 -24.54
C LYS A 433 -36.96 -10.13 -24.43
N PHE A 434 -36.14 -10.10 -25.48
CA PHE A 434 -35.01 -9.19 -25.66
C PHE A 434 -35.31 -8.22 -26.81
N LEU A 435 -34.95 -6.96 -26.61
CA LEU A 435 -35.18 -5.87 -27.55
C LEU A 435 -33.85 -5.21 -27.92
N ASN A 436 -33.82 -4.55 -29.07
CA ASN A 436 -32.74 -3.59 -29.36
C ASN A 436 -32.98 -2.29 -28.58
N ALA A 437 -31.94 -1.45 -28.52
CA ALA A 437 -32.05 -0.14 -27.84
C ALA A 437 -33.16 0.72 -28.44
N PRO A 438 -33.82 1.58 -27.66
CA PRO A 438 -34.76 2.56 -28.17
C PRO A 438 -34.13 3.42 -29.28
N GLY A 439 -34.86 3.62 -30.39
CA GLY A 439 -34.36 4.37 -31.54
C GLY A 439 -33.31 3.63 -32.39
N TYR A 440 -33.29 2.30 -32.32
CA TYR A 440 -32.37 1.48 -33.14
C TYR A 440 -32.59 1.78 -34.65
N ALA A 441 -31.46 1.87 -35.38
CA ALA A 441 -31.46 2.22 -36.83
C ALA A 441 -32.27 1.19 -37.67
N ALA A 442 -33.35 1.63 -38.30
CA ALA A 442 -34.22 0.74 -39.05
C ALA A 442 -33.53 0.08 -40.25
N GLU A 443 -32.57 0.77 -40.86
CA GLU A 443 -31.74 0.28 -41.97
C GLU A 443 -30.76 -0.84 -41.56
N ALA A 444 -30.52 -0.99 -40.28
CA ALA A 444 -29.64 -2.04 -39.72
C ALA A 444 -30.44 -3.23 -39.15
N THR A 445 -31.74 -3.35 -39.47
CA THR A 445 -32.62 -4.47 -39.08
C THR A 445 -32.76 -5.53 -40.17
N GLY A 446 -33.21 -6.74 -39.77
CA GLY A 446 -33.37 -7.89 -40.67
C GLY A 446 -32.10 -8.69 -40.86
N GLU A 447 -31.97 -9.30 -42.02
CA GLU A 447 -30.76 -10.09 -42.38
C GLU A 447 -29.63 -9.13 -42.74
N VAL A 448 -28.62 -9.04 -41.87
CA VAL A 448 -27.50 -8.11 -42.03
C VAL A 448 -26.17 -8.85 -41.79
N PRO A 449 -25.05 -8.35 -42.33
CA PRO A 449 -23.72 -8.87 -41.96
C PRO A 449 -23.45 -8.69 -40.44
N LEU A 450 -22.67 -9.58 -39.85
CA LEU A 450 -22.25 -9.45 -38.44
C LEU A 450 -21.57 -8.09 -38.19
N THR A 451 -20.83 -7.57 -39.17
CA THR A 451 -20.23 -6.23 -39.13
C THR A 451 -21.28 -5.14 -38.87
N THR A 452 -22.40 -5.15 -39.58
CA THR A 452 -23.50 -4.19 -39.39
C THR A 452 -24.16 -4.37 -38.03
N ALA A 453 -24.37 -5.62 -37.59
CA ALA A 453 -24.94 -5.92 -36.28
C ALA A 453 -24.06 -5.40 -35.13
N VAL A 454 -22.72 -5.45 -35.27
CA VAL A 454 -21.74 -4.91 -34.28
C VAL A 454 -21.70 -3.39 -34.37
N ALA A 455 -21.69 -2.80 -35.58
CA ALA A 455 -21.65 -1.36 -35.80
C ALA A 455 -22.79 -0.64 -35.09
N HIS A 456 -24.02 -1.16 -35.25
CA HIS A 456 -25.24 -0.63 -34.63
C HIS A 456 -25.61 -1.31 -33.31
N SER A 457 -24.72 -2.22 -32.80
CA SER A 457 -24.90 -2.87 -31.51
C SER A 457 -26.20 -3.67 -31.34
N CYS A 458 -26.66 -4.41 -32.38
CA CYS A 458 -27.88 -5.20 -32.35
C CYS A 458 -27.88 -6.23 -31.21
N ASN A 459 -28.85 -6.19 -30.31
CA ASN A 459 -28.97 -7.17 -29.20
C ASN A 459 -29.51 -8.50 -29.72
N THR A 460 -30.58 -8.47 -30.52
CA THR A 460 -31.30 -9.67 -30.96
C THR A 460 -30.46 -10.55 -31.86
N ALA A 461 -29.57 -9.98 -32.69
CA ALA A 461 -28.64 -10.72 -33.52
C ALA A 461 -27.64 -11.56 -32.67
N PHE A 462 -27.22 -11.07 -31.52
CA PHE A 462 -26.32 -11.79 -30.60
C PHE A 462 -27.10 -12.76 -29.71
N VAL A 463 -28.19 -12.33 -29.13
CA VAL A 463 -29.03 -13.19 -28.28
C VAL A 463 -29.49 -14.42 -29.04
N SER A 464 -29.85 -14.30 -30.32
CA SER A 464 -30.30 -15.43 -31.16
C SER A 464 -29.26 -16.53 -31.39
N GLN A 465 -28.00 -16.27 -31.06
CA GLN A 465 -26.92 -17.26 -31.19
C GLN A 465 -26.66 -18.07 -29.89
N PHE A 466 -27.43 -17.83 -28.80
CA PHE A 466 -27.15 -18.45 -27.48
C PHE A 466 -27.24 -19.98 -27.50
N GLU A 467 -28.08 -20.58 -28.32
CA GLU A 467 -28.15 -22.03 -28.47
C GLU A 467 -26.97 -22.64 -29.24
N LYS A 468 -26.29 -21.80 -30.08
CA LYS A 468 -25.15 -22.25 -30.88
C LYS A 468 -23.81 -22.07 -30.16
N LEU A 469 -23.65 -20.96 -29.44
CA LEU A 469 -22.44 -20.66 -28.67
C LEU A 469 -22.68 -21.02 -27.21
N ALA A 470 -22.18 -22.13 -26.75
CA ALA A 470 -22.32 -22.56 -25.37
C ALA A 470 -21.68 -21.56 -24.39
N GLN A 471 -22.24 -21.46 -23.17
CA GLN A 471 -21.77 -20.51 -22.15
C GLN A 471 -20.28 -20.72 -21.81
N GLU A 472 -19.82 -21.96 -21.76
CA GLU A 472 -18.42 -22.30 -21.53
C GLU A 472 -17.51 -21.77 -22.65
N GLN A 473 -17.93 -21.91 -23.91
CA GLN A 473 -17.20 -21.39 -25.07
C GLN A 473 -17.16 -19.85 -25.07
N LEU A 474 -18.25 -19.19 -24.59
CA LEU A 474 -18.31 -17.75 -24.40
C LEU A 474 -17.32 -17.29 -23.32
N ALA A 475 -17.24 -18.01 -22.19
CA ALA A 475 -16.27 -17.75 -21.13
C ALA A 475 -14.82 -17.95 -21.63
N ASP A 476 -14.56 -19.01 -22.42
CA ASP A 476 -13.26 -19.26 -23.05
C ASP A 476 -12.85 -18.15 -24.04
N ALA A 477 -13.82 -17.62 -24.80
CA ALA A 477 -13.56 -16.49 -25.69
C ALA A 477 -13.21 -15.22 -24.92
N ALA A 478 -13.92 -14.94 -23.83
CA ALA A 478 -13.63 -13.81 -22.95
C ALA A 478 -12.25 -13.96 -22.27
N GLY A 479 -11.92 -15.16 -21.82
CA GLY A 479 -10.62 -15.49 -21.24
C GLY A 479 -9.46 -15.28 -22.23
N ALA A 480 -9.63 -15.66 -23.50
CA ALA A 480 -8.64 -15.42 -24.55
C ALA A 480 -8.35 -13.92 -24.79
N LEU A 481 -9.27 -13.04 -24.41
CA LEU A 481 -9.14 -11.58 -24.46
C LEU A 481 -8.68 -10.98 -23.11
N GLY A 482 -8.36 -11.81 -22.12
CA GLY A 482 -7.79 -11.39 -20.84
C GLY A 482 -8.80 -11.19 -19.71
N ILE A 483 -10.11 -11.45 -19.91
CA ILE A 483 -11.08 -11.39 -18.81
C ILE A 483 -10.84 -12.55 -17.85
N GLY A 484 -10.67 -12.26 -16.56
CA GLY A 484 -10.37 -13.25 -15.51
C GLY A 484 -8.89 -13.64 -15.43
N MET A 485 -8.00 -12.99 -16.16
CA MET A 485 -6.55 -13.18 -16.03
C MET A 485 -6.06 -12.44 -14.79
N SER A 486 -5.28 -13.11 -13.92
CA SER A 486 -4.65 -12.45 -12.77
C SER A 486 -3.15 -12.28 -12.97
N ASN A 487 -2.60 -11.21 -12.43
CA ASN A 487 -1.18 -10.89 -12.40
C ASN A 487 -0.86 -9.94 -11.23
N ASP A 488 0.42 -9.84 -10.87
CA ASP A 488 0.88 -8.92 -9.83
C ASP A 488 1.06 -7.49 -10.41
N LEU A 489 0.11 -6.63 -10.09
CA LEU A 489 0.16 -5.19 -10.43
C LEU A 489 0.81 -4.34 -9.32
N GLY A 490 1.15 -4.95 -8.19
CA GLY A 490 1.46 -4.21 -6.96
C GLY A 490 0.23 -3.69 -6.23
N LEU A 491 -0.97 -3.92 -6.77
CA LEU A 491 -2.28 -3.52 -6.23
C LEU A 491 -3.31 -4.62 -6.49
N GLU A 492 -4.34 -4.64 -5.65
CA GLU A 492 -5.52 -5.46 -5.93
C GLU A 492 -6.23 -4.96 -7.20
N ALA A 493 -6.67 -5.91 -8.02
CA ALA A 493 -7.45 -5.65 -9.22
C ALA A 493 -8.49 -6.74 -9.45
N PHE A 494 -9.66 -6.33 -9.89
CA PHE A 494 -10.70 -7.22 -10.37
C PHE A 494 -10.58 -7.34 -11.90
N THR A 495 -10.20 -8.49 -12.38
CA THR A 495 -9.95 -8.73 -13.82
C THR A 495 -11.17 -9.28 -14.57
N GLY A 496 -12.29 -9.38 -13.88
CA GLY A 496 -13.58 -9.80 -14.45
C GLY A 496 -13.92 -11.27 -14.17
N VAL A 497 -15.20 -11.56 -14.28
CA VAL A 497 -15.75 -12.92 -14.17
C VAL A 497 -16.83 -13.14 -15.23
N VAL A 498 -16.73 -14.27 -15.92
CA VAL A 498 -17.75 -14.80 -16.83
C VAL A 498 -18.14 -16.17 -16.31
N PRO A 499 -19.34 -16.33 -15.71
CA PRO A 499 -19.79 -17.63 -15.21
C PRO A 499 -19.82 -18.67 -16.34
N ARG A 500 -19.38 -19.89 -16.03
CA ARG A 500 -19.29 -20.96 -17.04
C ARG A 500 -20.58 -21.83 -17.10
N ASP A 501 -21.43 -21.69 -16.10
CA ASP A 501 -22.62 -22.54 -15.86
C ASP A 501 -23.97 -21.81 -16.07
N SER A 502 -23.96 -20.56 -16.57
CA SER A 502 -25.19 -19.85 -16.88
C SER A 502 -25.98 -20.58 -17.97
N ALA A 503 -27.29 -20.67 -17.78
CA ALA A 503 -28.20 -21.39 -18.67
C ALA A 503 -29.47 -20.56 -18.99
N GLY A 504 -30.21 -20.96 -20.01
CA GLY A 504 -31.48 -20.34 -20.38
C GLY A 504 -31.40 -18.83 -20.58
N THR A 505 -32.29 -18.10 -19.96
CA THR A 505 -32.36 -16.63 -20.03
C THR A 505 -31.06 -15.94 -19.59
N GLU A 506 -30.36 -16.49 -18.59
CA GLU A 506 -29.11 -15.90 -18.08
C GLU A 506 -27.98 -16.05 -19.11
N HIS A 507 -27.88 -17.21 -19.76
CA HIS A 507 -26.93 -17.42 -20.87
C HIS A 507 -27.26 -16.48 -22.03
N ALA A 508 -28.52 -16.37 -22.41
CA ALA A 508 -28.96 -15.44 -23.46
C ALA A 508 -28.58 -13.97 -23.15
N ALA A 509 -28.71 -13.56 -21.88
CA ALA A 509 -28.28 -12.22 -21.44
C ALA A 509 -26.74 -12.09 -21.48
N SER A 510 -26.00 -13.14 -21.18
CA SER A 510 -24.54 -13.18 -21.26
C SER A 510 -24.01 -12.87 -22.66
N MET A 511 -24.76 -13.24 -23.73
CA MET A 511 -24.39 -12.96 -25.12
C MET A 511 -24.23 -11.47 -25.42
N ILE A 512 -24.84 -10.61 -24.63
CA ILE A 512 -24.79 -9.14 -24.76
C ILE A 512 -24.16 -8.44 -23.56
N GLY A 513 -23.40 -9.20 -22.73
CA GLY A 513 -22.67 -8.65 -21.60
C GLY A 513 -23.54 -8.21 -20.42
N GLN A 514 -24.68 -8.89 -20.24
CA GLN A 514 -25.56 -8.74 -19.09
C GLN A 514 -25.63 -10.04 -18.26
N GLY A 515 -26.60 -10.17 -17.40
CA GLY A 515 -26.70 -11.32 -16.48
C GLY A 515 -25.69 -11.20 -15.33
N LYS A 516 -24.88 -12.23 -15.14
CA LYS A 516 -23.90 -12.30 -14.05
C LYS A 516 -22.45 -11.98 -14.48
N ILE A 517 -22.25 -11.49 -15.70
CA ILE A 517 -20.94 -11.04 -16.17
C ILE A 517 -20.57 -9.74 -15.47
N LEU A 518 -19.41 -9.72 -14.83
CA LEU A 518 -18.87 -8.52 -14.18
C LEU A 518 -17.44 -8.28 -14.67
N VAL A 519 -17.11 -7.02 -14.91
CA VAL A 519 -15.77 -6.59 -15.35
C VAL A 519 -15.39 -5.28 -14.67
N SER A 520 -14.08 -5.01 -14.61
CA SER A 520 -13.57 -3.68 -14.28
C SER A 520 -13.20 -2.90 -15.55
N PRO A 521 -13.04 -1.58 -15.47
CA PRO A 521 -12.46 -0.80 -16.55
C PRO A 521 -11.07 -1.27 -16.99
N LEU A 522 -10.23 -1.70 -16.05
CA LEU A 522 -8.95 -2.34 -16.34
C LEU A 522 -9.12 -3.61 -17.20
N ALA A 523 -10.04 -4.49 -16.80
CA ALA A 523 -10.32 -5.72 -17.56
C ALA A 523 -10.78 -5.40 -19.00
N MET A 524 -11.61 -4.38 -19.19
CA MET A 524 -12.07 -3.97 -20.51
C MET A 524 -10.97 -3.29 -21.34
N THR A 525 -10.03 -2.58 -20.70
CA THR A 525 -8.84 -2.05 -21.39
C THR A 525 -7.91 -3.19 -21.80
N THR A 526 -7.79 -4.23 -20.97
CA THR A 526 -7.02 -5.44 -21.29
C THR A 526 -7.61 -6.18 -22.48
N LEU A 527 -8.93 -6.38 -22.51
CA LEU A 527 -9.64 -6.95 -23.66
C LEU A 527 -9.36 -6.13 -24.94
N MET A 528 -9.49 -4.80 -24.86
CA MET A 528 -9.22 -3.92 -26.00
C MET A 528 -7.78 -4.03 -26.48
N SER A 529 -6.84 -4.09 -25.55
CA SER A 529 -5.42 -4.23 -25.84
C SER A 529 -5.11 -5.57 -26.50
N ALA A 530 -5.76 -6.67 -26.08
CA ALA A 530 -5.62 -7.98 -26.70
C ALA A 530 -6.11 -7.98 -28.17
N VAL A 531 -7.20 -7.31 -28.48
CA VAL A 531 -7.70 -7.14 -29.86
C VAL A 531 -6.69 -6.38 -30.71
N VAL A 532 -6.09 -5.30 -30.19
CA VAL A 532 -5.07 -4.51 -30.92
C VAL A 532 -3.82 -5.33 -31.17
N LYS A 533 -3.29 -5.97 -30.13
CA LYS A 533 -2.04 -6.76 -30.20
C LYS A 533 -2.20 -8.04 -31.01
N GLY A 534 -3.40 -8.66 -31.01
CA GLY A 534 -3.67 -9.96 -31.61
C GLY A 534 -3.19 -11.16 -30.76
N SER A 535 -3.01 -10.94 -29.49
CA SER A 535 -2.68 -11.94 -28.47
C SER A 535 -3.03 -11.41 -27.08
N ALA A 536 -3.10 -12.28 -26.09
CA ALA A 536 -3.29 -11.86 -24.70
C ALA A 536 -2.28 -10.79 -24.28
N VAL A 537 -2.74 -9.84 -23.47
CA VAL A 537 -1.94 -8.76 -22.90
C VAL A 537 -1.96 -8.88 -21.39
N VAL A 538 -0.79 -8.86 -20.78
CA VAL A 538 -0.63 -8.81 -19.33
C VAL A 538 -0.51 -7.34 -18.92
N PRO A 539 -1.42 -6.79 -18.12
CA PRO A 539 -1.30 -5.44 -17.61
C PRO A 539 -0.05 -5.28 -16.72
N VAL A 540 0.67 -4.19 -16.89
CA VAL A 540 1.85 -3.85 -16.10
C VAL A 540 1.69 -2.44 -15.56
N LEU A 541 1.79 -2.28 -14.23
CA LEU A 541 1.76 -0.97 -13.56
C LEU A 541 3.12 -0.63 -12.95
N VAL A 542 3.81 -1.62 -12.37
CA VAL A 542 5.13 -1.47 -11.76
C VAL A 542 6.12 -2.30 -12.56
N GLU A 543 7.20 -1.68 -13.03
CA GLU A 543 8.24 -2.38 -13.80
C GLU A 543 8.89 -3.49 -12.94
N GLY A 544 9.11 -4.65 -13.58
CA GLY A 544 9.72 -5.82 -12.92
C GLY A 544 8.76 -6.68 -12.09
N ARG A 545 7.45 -6.41 -12.13
CA ARG A 545 6.40 -7.20 -11.45
C ARG A 545 5.49 -7.99 -12.41
N ASP A 546 6.01 -8.39 -13.55
CA ASP A 546 5.28 -9.12 -14.60
C ASP A 546 5.33 -10.67 -14.46
N GLY A 547 5.89 -11.19 -13.35
CA GLY A 547 6.31 -12.59 -13.21
C GLY A 547 5.25 -13.62 -12.82
N ASN A 548 4.11 -13.24 -12.24
CA ASN A 548 3.09 -14.21 -11.76
C ASN A 548 1.77 -14.04 -12.52
N VAL A 549 1.73 -14.55 -13.74
CA VAL A 549 0.53 -14.50 -14.59
C VAL A 549 -0.21 -15.84 -14.53
N GLU A 550 -1.44 -15.81 -14.02
CA GLU A 550 -2.38 -16.91 -14.25
C GLU A 550 -3.18 -16.59 -15.51
N ALA A 551 -2.91 -17.34 -16.58
CA ALA A 551 -3.64 -17.21 -17.84
C ALA A 551 -5.13 -17.55 -17.63
N ALA A 552 -6.00 -16.74 -18.22
CA ALA A 552 -7.41 -17.06 -18.25
C ALA A 552 -7.65 -18.32 -19.12
N ALA A 553 -8.78 -18.99 -18.88
CA ALA A 553 -9.15 -20.20 -19.61
C ALA A 553 -9.38 -19.92 -21.10
N GLY A 554 -9.22 -20.94 -21.94
CA GLY A 554 -9.52 -20.92 -23.36
C GLY A 554 -8.30 -20.93 -24.29
N ALA A 555 -8.52 -21.23 -25.54
CA ALA A 555 -7.47 -21.21 -26.57
C ALA A 555 -7.01 -19.77 -26.83
N ALA A 556 -5.70 -19.60 -27.08
CA ALA A 556 -5.10 -18.30 -27.37
C ALA A 556 -5.78 -17.61 -28.57
N LEU A 557 -5.85 -16.28 -28.52
CA LEU A 557 -6.32 -15.43 -29.63
C LEU A 557 -5.36 -15.58 -30.82
N THR A 558 -5.90 -15.81 -32.00
CA THR A 558 -5.12 -15.85 -33.24
C THR A 558 -5.13 -14.49 -33.96
N GLN A 559 -4.13 -14.22 -34.79
CA GLN A 559 -4.05 -12.99 -35.58
C GLN A 559 -5.26 -12.82 -36.49
N LYS A 560 -5.75 -13.90 -37.12
CA LYS A 560 -6.94 -13.87 -37.96
C LYS A 560 -8.21 -13.49 -37.20
N GLU A 561 -8.39 -14.05 -36.00
CA GLU A 561 -9.52 -13.68 -35.12
C GLU A 561 -9.43 -12.20 -34.72
N ALA A 562 -8.24 -11.75 -34.33
CA ALA A 562 -8.02 -10.34 -33.97
C ALA A 562 -8.28 -9.38 -35.14
N GLU A 563 -7.87 -9.73 -36.36
CA GLU A 563 -8.18 -8.97 -37.59
C GLU A 563 -9.68 -8.88 -37.81
N GLY A 564 -10.40 -9.99 -37.66
CA GLY A 564 -11.87 -9.99 -37.71
C GLY A 564 -12.49 -9.06 -36.67
N LEU A 565 -12.03 -9.14 -35.41
CA LEU A 565 -12.52 -8.25 -34.35
C LEU A 565 -12.22 -6.76 -34.64
N ARG A 566 -11.01 -6.45 -35.12
CA ARG A 566 -10.66 -5.07 -35.54
C ARG A 566 -11.55 -4.57 -36.68
N THR A 567 -11.88 -5.45 -37.65
CA THR A 567 -12.84 -5.12 -38.74
C THR A 567 -14.22 -4.76 -38.18
N LEU A 568 -14.76 -5.57 -37.26
CA LEU A 568 -16.02 -5.29 -36.62
C LEU A 568 -15.99 -3.96 -35.85
N MET A 569 -14.93 -3.73 -35.08
CA MET A 569 -14.78 -2.52 -34.25
C MET A 569 -14.50 -1.26 -35.09
N ARG A 570 -13.87 -1.41 -36.25
CA ARG A 570 -13.72 -0.31 -37.20
C ARG A 570 -15.08 0.17 -37.74
N ALA A 571 -15.97 -0.75 -38.07
CA ALA A 571 -17.32 -0.42 -38.52
C ALA A 571 -18.13 0.37 -37.48
N VAL A 572 -17.88 0.18 -36.18
CA VAL A 572 -18.52 1.01 -35.13
C VAL A 572 -18.09 2.48 -35.24
N VAL A 573 -16.89 2.75 -35.76
CA VAL A 573 -16.37 4.12 -35.97
C VAL A 573 -16.82 4.67 -37.35
N THR A 574 -16.85 3.85 -38.40
CA THR A 574 -17.17 4.33 -39.75
C THR A 574 -18.67 4.43 -40.02
N ASP A 575 -19.45 3.46 -39.53
CA ASP A 575 -20.84 3.27 -39.87
C ASP A 575 -21.79 3.31 -38.65
N GLY A 576 -21.19 3.24 -37.42
CA GLY A 576 -21.92 3.10 -36.17
C GLY A 576 -21.82 4.32 -35.25
N TYR A 577 -21.94 4.06 -33.94
CA TYR A 577 -22.15 5.10 -32.92
C TYR A 577 -20.89 5.81 -32.43
N LEU A 578 -19.66 5.40 -32.82
CA LEU A 578 -18.41 6.08 -32.47
C LEU A 578 -17.84 6.93 -33.62
N ASN A 579 -18.67 7.46 -34.48
CA ASN A 579 -18.24 8.30 -35.60
C ASN A 579 -17.46 9.55 -35.17
N ASN A 580 -17.63 10.00 -33.93
CA ASN A 580 -16.83 11.06 -33.34
C ASN A 580 -15.32 10.74 -33.23
N LEU A 581 -14.91 9.47 -33.40
CA LEU A 581 -13.51 9.07 -33.44
C LEU A 581 -12.95 9.00 -34.87
N ALA A 582 -13.77 9.17 -35.87
CA ALA A 582 -13.38 8.99 -37.29
C ALA A 582 -12.39 10.07 -37.78
N ASP A 583 -12.46 11.27 -37.20
CA ASP A 583 -11.65 12.44 -37.55
C ASP A 583 -10.31 12.56 -36.76
N LEU A 584 -10.03 11.61 -35.88
CA LEU A 584 -8.76 11.59 -35.15
C LEU A 584 -7.59 11.40 -36.14
N PRO A 585 -6.53 12.25 -36.05
CA PRO A 585 -5.37 12.14 -36.93
C PRO A 585 -4.56 10.87 -36.60
N GLY A 586 -3.93 10.27 -37.60
CA GLY A 586 -3.05 9.12 -37.44
C GLY A 586 -3.68 7.78 -37.86
N ALA A 587 -3.41 6.71 -37.10
CA ALA A 587 -3.94 5.39 -37.40
C ALA A 587 -5.49 5.36 -37.27
N PRO A 588 -6.20 4.54 -38.07
CA PRO A 588 -7.65 4.41 -37.93
C PRO A 588 -8.06 3.96 -36.53
N ALA A 589 -8.92 4.72 -35.87
CA ALA A 589 -9.49 4.35 -34.57
C ALA A 589 -10.46 3.17 -34.71
N ILE A 590 -10.53 2.33 -33.71
CA ILE A 590 -11.49 1.22 -33.55
C ILE A 590 -12.15 1.34 -32.17
N GLY A 591 -13.36 0.82 -31.99
CA GLY A 591 -13.99 0.87 -30.69
C GLY A 591 -15.32 0.13 -30.61
N LYS A 592 -15.90 0.11 -29.41
CA LYS A 592 -17.25 -0.42 -29.14
C LYS A 592 -17.88 0.35 -27.99
N THR A 593 -19.12 0.74 -28.17
CA THR A 593 -19.97 1.30 -27.12
C THR A 593 -20.67 0.22 -26.32
N GLY A 594 -20.91 0.49 -25.05
CA GLY A 594 -21.73 -0.32 -24.16
C GLY A 594 -22.71 0.53 -23.38
N THR A 595 -23.87 -0.03 -23.14
CA THR A 595 -24.87 0.48 -22.22
C THR A 595 -25.44 -0.73 -21.48
N ALA A 596 -25.34 -0.75 -20.17
CA ALA A 596 -25.85 -1.85 -19.36
C ALA A 596 -26.85 -1.33 -18.35
N GLU A 597 -28.06 -1.87 -18.38
CA GLU A 597 -29.11 -1.53 -17.41
C GLU A 597 -28.76 -2.13 -16.04
N TYR A 598 -29.01 -1.36 -14.97
CA TYR A 598 -28.84 -1.80 -13.60
C TYR A 598 -29.82 -1.14 -12.63
N GLY A 599 -29.94 -1.71 -11.43
CA GLY A 599 -30.88 -1.24 -10.42
C GLY A 599 -32.32 -1.71 -10.67
N SER A 600 -33.22 -1.26 -9.81
CA SER A 600 -34.66 -1.59 -9.85
C SER A 600 -35.56 -0.40 -10.23
N ASP A 601 -34.97 0.72 -10.63
CA ASP A 601 -35.66 1.94 -11.00
C ASP A 601 -36.48 1.75 -12.31
N THR A 602 -37.47 2.60 -12.54
CA THR A 602 -38.26 2.56 -13.78
C THR A 602 -38.28 3.96 -14.40
N PRO A 603 -37.58 4.18 -15.52
CA PRO A 603 -36.71 3.24 -16.24
C PRO A 603 -35.45 2.89 -15.42
N PRO A 604 -34.80 1.76 -15.68
CA PRO A 604 -33.56 1.39 -15.01
C PRO A 604 -32.46 2.40 -15.33
N ARG A 605 -31.52 2.56 -14.38
CA ARG A 605 -30.29 3.34 -14.61
C ARG A 605 -29.37 2.60 -15.57
N THR A 606 -28.43 3.31 -16.17
CA THR A 606 -27.54 2.72 -17.18
C THR A 606 -26.07 3.04 -16.92
N HIS A 607 -25.25 2.00 -16.93
CA HIS A 607 -23.80 2.15 -17.06
C HIS A 607 -23.44 2.53 -18.49
N SER A 608 -22.67 3.59 -18.65
CA SER A 608 -22.13 4.02 -19.94
C SER A 608 -20.71 3.51 -20.11
N TRP A 609 -20.43 2.82 -21.21
CA TRP A 609 -19.13 2.24 -21.53
C TRP A 609 -18.66 2.64 -22.93
N VAL A 610 -17.35 2.89 -23.05
CA VAL A 610 -16.63 2.89 -24.32
C VAL A 610 -15.31 2.18 -24.14
N ILE A 611 -15.01 1.23 -25.02
CA ILE A 611 -13.67 0.73 -25.26
C ILE A 611 -13.23 1.17 -26.64
N ALA A 612 -12.06 1.75 -26.75
CA ALA A 612 -11.53 2.25 -28.02
C ALA A 612 -10.01 2.12 -28.09
N ALA A 613 -9.48 2.12 -29.30
CA ALA A 613 -8.03 2.17 -29.51
C ALA A 613 -7.69 2.92 -30.78
N GLN A 614 -6.46 3.48 -30.78
CA GLN A 614 -5.84 4.08 -31.94
C GLN A 614 -4.33 3.83 -31.89
N GLY A 615 -3.78 3.21 -32.95
CA GLY A 615 -2.38 2.79 -32.96
C GLY A 615 -2.06 1.87 -31.77
N ASP A 616 -1.04 2.21 -30.99
CA ASP A 616 -0.61 1.46 -29.81
C ASP A 616 -1.16 2.06 -28.47
N ILE A 617 -2.38 2.58 -28.52
CA ILE A 617 -3.10 3.12 -27.34
C ILE A 617 -4.48 2.51 -27.29
N ALA A 618 -4.83 1.89 -26.17
CA ALA A 618 -6.15 1.39 -25.82
C ALA A 618 -6.71 2.17 -24.63
N VAL A 619 -8.01 2.44 -24.64
CA VAL A 619 -8.73 3.14 -23.57
C VAL A 619 -10.03 2.45 -23.24
N ALA A 620 -10.35 2.32 -21.96
CA ALA A 620 -11.70 2.06 -21.48
C ALA A 620 -12.19 3.26 -20.68
N VAL A 621 -13.41 3.69 -20.97
CA VAL A 621 -14.16 4.73 -20.25
C VAL A 621 -15.38 4.08 -19.63
N PHE A 622 -15.59 4.35 -18.36
CA PHE A 622 -16.75 3.91 -17.60
C PHE A 622 -17.40 5.09 -16.87
N VAL A 623 -18.72 5.18 -16.90
CA VAL A 623 -19.52 6.12 -16.11
C VAL A 623 -20.72 5.36 -15.56
N GLU A 624 -20.89 5.38 -14.23
CA GLU A 624 -21.89 4.54 -13.54
C GLU A 624 -23.32 4.92 -13.94
N ASP A 625 -23.67 6.20 -13.86
CA ASP A 625 -24.95 6.74 -14.32
C ASP A 625 -24.70 7.64 -15.53
N GLY A 626 -24.86 7.10 -16.73
CA GLY A 626 -24.66 7.82 -17.97
C GLY A 626 -25.74 7.49 -18.99
N ASP A 627 -25.80 8.31 -20.04
CA ASP A 627 -26.57 8.03 -21.24
C ASP A 627 -25.92 6.90 -22.06
N LEU A 628 -26.36 6.69 -23.28
CA LEU A 628 -25.75 5.76 -24.23
C LEU A 628 -24.22 5.99 -24.28
N GLY A 629 -23.45 4.90 -24.37
CA GLY A 629 -21.99 4.94 -24.38
C GLY A 629 -21.40 5.95 -25.37
N ALA A 630 -22.02 6.11 -26.53
CA ALA A 630 -21.61 7.09 -27.53
C ALA A 630 -21.76 8.55 -27.06
N ILE A 631 -22.78 8.84 -26.25
CA ILE A 631 -23.12 10.20 -25.78
C ILE A 631 -22.20 10.57 -24.61
N THR A 632 -22.15 9.72 -23.59
CA THR A 632 -21.36 10.00 -22.37
C THR A 632 -19.88 9.63 -22.54
N GLY A 633 -19.57 8.40 -22.93
CA GLY A 633 -18.20 7.89 -23.00
C GLY A 633 -17.44 8.28 -24.27
N GLY A 634 -18.13 8.46 -25.39
CA GLY A 634 -17.52 8.79 -26.69
C GLY A 634 -16.64 10.04 -26.68
N PRO A 635 -17.11 11.19 -26.16
CA PRO A 635 -16.32 12.42 -26.07
C PRO A 635 -15.09 12.24 -25.15
N LEU A 636 -15.23 11.52 -24.03
CA LEU A 636 -14.14 11.25 -23.10
C LEU A 636 -13.05 10.39 -23.76
N ALA A 637 -13.44 9.32 -24.46
CA ALA A 637 -12.51 8.47 -25.21
C ALA A 637 -11.77 9.26 -26.30
N LYS A 638 -12.47 10.15 -27.05
CA LYS A 638 -11.86 11.03 -28.05
C LYS A 638 -10.79 11.94 -27.43
N THR A 639 -11.10 12.57 -26.28
CA THR A 639 -10.16 13.45 -25.57
C THR A 639 -8.88 12.71 -25.23
N ILE A 640 -8.98 11.48 -24.72
CA ILE A 640 -7.80 10.70 -24.33
C ILE A 640 -6.98 10.24 -25.53
N LEU A 641 -7.63 9.74 -26.59
CA LEU A 641 -6.92 9.32 -27.80
C LEU A 641 -6.22 10.51 -28.48
N ALA A 642 -6.86 11.68 -28.52
CA ALA A 642 -6.24 12.91 -29.00
C ALA A 642 -5.05 13.33 -28.14
N ALA A 643 -5.18 13.28 -26.81
CA ALA A 643 -4.06 13.56 -25.90
C ALA A 643 -2.89 12.58 -26.09
N ALA A 644 -3.16 11.33 -26.43
CA ALA A 644 -2.12 10.31 -26.64
C ALA A 644 -1.34 10.50 -27.96
N ALA A 645 -1.94 11.19 -28.96
CA ALA A 645 -1.32 11.43 -30.26
C ALA A 645 -0.28 12.58 -30.24
N GLY A 646 -0.33 13.49 -29.25
CA GLY A 646 0.64 14.60 -29.02
C GLY A 646 1.70 14.20 -28.01
#